data_af373b87543ead9f1653a070a8440eee
#
_entry.id   af373b87543ead9f1653a070a8440eee
#
_cell.length_a   1.000
_cell.length_b   1.000
_cell.length_c   1.000
_cell.angle_alpha   90.00
_cell.angle_beta   90.00
_cell.angle_gamma   90.00
#
_symmetry.space_group_name_H-M   'P 1'
#
loop_
_entity.id
_entity.type
_entity.pdbx_description
1 polymer ?
#
loop_
_entity_poly.entity_id
_entity_poly.type
_entity_poly.pdbx_seq_one_letter_code
_entity_poly.pdbx_strand_id
1 'polypeptide(L)'
;MRLKPIAVDDFCAVRSLANVTFSPAGASACFTMSQAKKEKNCYESRLYLLKDGAVRPLTGGGKEASFCYLDENTVLFAADREGGKEPSLSSRFYKIALDGGEAELAYTFPIPVSQVFPLPGGDLLVTGSTFPGFENLYTGDKKLAKAYLADKKENEDYEVVTQLPWWWNGGTYTRGAYESLFYYDAKKKALTRLTGVGLAVSDVQLTEDRKTVYYSLLDVSVPRPAYFGGADLYRMDLTSRREEAVAKSRTDFEIATYALGRSFLLLLAADGKYGMNTDCDFYKLDYETLAVSPYAVYGESIGSSVGSDIRHGGGRAMKMDGDVLYFISTRFDSAGLYKLENGAVAPVMVRDGSIDCFDRRSSKMLLCALWDMRAQELYDGTGRRVTHLNDAALRGKYVARPEVLNFTALDHEVHGFVLKPMGFTPGKKYPVIFDIHGGPKTVYGPVFYHEMQYWAGRGYFVIFCNPTGSDGRGAFMDIRGKYGTVDFDDLMAFCDAALAAYPEMDRDNFFETGGSYGGFMTNWIIGHTDRFRACASQRSISNWTSFYGVSDIGPDFSEDQCGASLWPDAEKFWQHSPMKYADKVKTPTLFIHSLEDYRCPVDQGYQMYSALAAHGVESRLVLFRGENHELSRSGKPKHRLRRLNEITGWFDAHRR
;
A
#
# COMPACT_ATOMS: atom_id res chain seq x y z
N MET A 1 -30.73 6.55 -22.25
CA MET A 1 -30.77 5.26 -21.54
C MET A 1 -30.70 5.57 -20.05
N ARG A 2 -31.57 4.99 -19.20
CA ARG A 2 -31.54 5.23 -17.75
C ARG A 2 -30.28 4.57 -17.18
N LEU A 3 -29.43 5.31 -16.46
CA LEU A 3 -28.22 4.78 -15.80
C LEU A 3 -28.63 3.78 -14.71
N LYS A 4 -27.82 2.77 -14.49
CA LYS A 4 -27.99 1.79 -13.40
C LYS A 4 -27.07 2.15 -12.23
N PRO A 5 -27.46 1.88 -10.98
CA PRO A 5 -26.55 2.06 -9.84
C PRO A 5 -25.34 1.13 -9.97
N ILE A 6 -24.23 1.49 -9.33
CA ILE A 6 -23.12 0.57 -9.09
C ILE A 6 -23.61 -0.53 -8.15
N ALA A 7 -23.41 -1.80 -8.53
CA ALA A 7 -23.76 -2.96 -7.72
C ALA A 7 -22.61 -3.34 -6.78
N VAL A 8 -22.94 -4.05 -5.70
CA VAL A 8 -21.96 -4.46 -4.67
C VAL A 8 -20.83 -5.33 -5.24
N ASP A 9 -21.06 -6.06 -6.33
CA ASP A 9 -20.09 -6.94 -6.98
C ASP A 9 -19.49 -6.37 -8.28
N ASP A 10 -19.80 -5.14 -8.66
CA ASP A 10 -19.25 -4.53 -9.88
C ASP A 10 -17.71 -4.37 -9.85
N PHE A 11 -17.09 -4.32 -8.68
CA PHE A 11 -15.62 -4.33 -8.59
C PHE A 11 -15.00 -5.61 -9.18
N CYS A 12 -15.74 -6.73 -9.24
CA CYS A 12 -15.26 -7.96 -9.88
C CYS A 12 -15.11 -7.83 -11.40
N ALA A 13 -15.79 -6.88 -12.02
CA ALA A 13 -15.64 -6.57 -13.45
C ALA A 13 -14.44 -5.65 -13.72
N VAL A 14 -13.95 -4.94 -12.70
CA VAL A 14 -12.82 -4.02 -12.82
C VAL A 14 -11.50 -4.79 -12.96
N ARG A 15 -10.65 -4.28 -13.84
CA ARG A 15 -9.29 -4.77 -14.08
C ARG A 15 -8.31 -3.78 -13.48
N SER A 16 -7.50 -4.26 -12.55
CA SER A 16 -6.43 -3.48 -11.92
C SER A 16 -5.14 -3.67 -12.69
N LEU A 17 -4.41 -2.59 -12.94
CA LEU A 17 -3.16 -2.55 -13.70
C LEU A 17 -1.99 -2.23 -12.79
N ALA A 18 -0.84 -2.88 -13.01
CA ALA A 18 0.35 -2.69 -12.19
C ALA A 18 1.64 -2.97 -12.98
N ASN A 19 2.78 -2.57 -12.41
CA ASN A 19 4.12 -2.93 -12.89
C ASN A 19 4.38 -2.58 -14.37
N VAL A 20 3.92 -1.42 -14.82
CA VAL A 20 4.15 -0.96 -16.20
C VAL A 20 5.64 -0.84 -16.46
N THR A 21 6.14 -1.53 -17.49
CA THR A 21 7.57 -1.56 -17.82
C THR A 21 7.77 -1.63 -19.33
N PHE A 22 8.56 -0.70 -19.89
CA PHE A 22 8.97 -0.73 -21.28
C PHE A 22 10.01 -1.82 -21.53
N SER A 23 10.03 -2.35 -22.76
CA SER A 23 11.15 -3.16 -23.26
C SER A 23 12.45 -2.33 -23.28
N PRO A 24 13.64 -2.95 -23.29
CA PRO A 24 14.92 -2.25 -23.25
C PRO A 24 15.08 -1.13 -24.31
N ALA A 25 14.58 -1.32 -25.52
CA ALA A 25 14.58 -0.30 -26.57
C ALA A 25 13.31 0.57 -26.59
N GLY A 26 12.31 0.25 -25.76
CA GLY A 26 11.06 1.00 -25.69
C GLY A 26 10.11 0.76 -26.87
N ALA A 27 10.25 -0.37 -27.59
CA ALA A 27 9.36 -0.72 -28.70
C ALA A 27 8.01 -1.25 -28.23
N SER A 28 7.97 -1.81 -27.04
CA SER A 28 6.78 -2.36 -26.40
C SER A 28 6.77 -2.09 -24.89
N ALA A 29 5.67 -2.38 -24.21
CA ALA A 29 5.60 -2.38 -22.76
C ALA A 29 4.80 -3.59 -22.26
N CYS A 30 5.25 -4.19 -21.17
CA CYS A 30 4.49 -5.18 -20.42
C CYS A 30 3.93 -4.57 -19.13
N PHE A 31 2.81 -5.14 -18.67
CA PHE A 31 2.21 -4.80 -17.40
C PHE A 31 1.44 -5.98 -16.83
N THR A 32 1.24 -5.97 -15.53
CA THR A 32 0.39 -6.95 -14.85
C THR A 32 -1.05 -6.46 -14.85
N MET A 33 -2.00 -7.33 -15.16
CA MET A 33 -3.42 -7.07 -15.03
C MET A 33 -4.05 -8.10 -14.09
N SER A 34 -4.69 -7.63 -13.02
CA SER A 34 -5.37 -8.45 -12.03
C SER A 34 -6.87 -8.23 -12.08
N GLN A 35 -7.65 -9.28 -11.85
CA GLN A 35 -9.11 -9.22 -11.78
C GLN A 35 -9.65 -10.16 -10.72
N ALA A 36 -10.63 -9.68 -9.94
CA ALA A 36 -11.35 -10.50 -8.98
C ALA A 36 -12.21 -11.55 -9.70
N LYS A 37 -12.15 -12.80 -9.24
CA LYS A 37 -12.96 -13.94 -9.72
C LYS A 37 -13.87 -14.40 -8.58
N LYS A 38 -15.09 -13.87 -8.56
CA LYS A 38 -16.08 -14.11 -7.51
C LYS A 38 -16.33 -15.60 -7.28
N GLU A 39 -16.51 -16.37 -8.35
CA GLU A 39 -16.82 -17.82 -8.25
C GLU A 39 -15.65 -18.59 -7.62
N LYS A 40 -14.43 -18.28 -8.02
CA LYS A 40 -13.20 -18.89 -7.49
C LYS A 40 -12.78 -18.30 -6.14
N ASN A 41 -13.37 -17.18 -5.73
CA ASN A 41 -13.03 -16.43 -4.54
C ASN A 41 -11.55 -16.03 -4.45
N CYS A 42 -10.97 -15.62 -5.56
CA CYS A 42 -9.55 -15.23 -5.67
C CYS A 42 -9.37 -14.10 -6.71
N TYR A 43 -8.15 -13.60 -6.81
CA TYR A 43 -7.73 -12.74 -7.92
C TYR A 43 -6.92 -13.56 -8.91
N GLU A 44 -7.15 -13.33 -10.19
CA GLU A 44 -6.28 -13.83 -11.26
C GLU A 44 -5.44 -12.68 -11.79
N SER A 45 -4.13 -12.92 -11.92
CA SER A 45 -3.16 -11.97 -12.42
C SER A 45 -2.48 -12.55 -13.67
N ARG A 46 -2.31 -11.73 -14.71
CA ARG A 46 -1.69 -12.11 -15.98
C ARG A 46 -0.81 -10.98 -16.50
N LEU A 47 0.19 -11.35 -17.28
CA LEU A 47 0.98 -10.38 -18.03
C LEU A 47 0.27 -10.00 -19.33
N TYR A 48 0.28 -8.72 -19.61
CA TYR A 48 -0.22 -8.13 -20.86
C TYR A 48 0.89 -7.39 -21.59
N LEU A 49 0.81 -7.38 -22.89
CA LEU A 49 1.70 -6.67 -23.80
C LEU A 49 0.94 -5.52 -24.47
N LEU A 50 1.53 -4.34 -24.42
CA LEU A 50 1.18 -3.19 -25.25
C LEU A 50 2.25 -3.03 -26.33
N LYS A 51 1.88 -3.22 -27.60
CA LYS A 51 2.76 -3.07 -28.77
C LYS A 51 1.96 -2.50 -29.93
N ASP A 52 2.51 -1.52 -30.64
CA ASP A 52 1.89 -0.86 -31.80
C ASP A 52 0.46 -0.36 -31.54
N GLY A 53 0.20 0.14 -30.32
CA GLY A 53 -1.10 0.62 -29.88
C GLY A 53 -2.12 -0.49 -29.54
N ALA A 54 -1.77 -1.76 -29.71
CA ALA A 54 -2.63 -2.90 -29.38
C ALA A 54 -2.25 -3.51 -28.02
N VAL A 55 -3.27 -3.87 -27.24
CA VAL A 55 -3.11 -4.57 -25.96
C VAL A 55 -3.59 -6.01 -26.10
N ARG A 56 -2.75 -6.97 -25.71
CA ARG A 56 -3.11 -8.39 -25.70
C ARG A 56 -2.56 -9.11 -24.48
N PRO A 57 -3.23 -10.20 -24.02
CA PRO A 57 -2.63 -11.07 -23.02
C PRO A 57 -1.33 -11.70 -23.56
N LEU A 58 -0.30 -11.72 -22.72
CA LEU A 58 0.96 -12.42 -23.01
C LEU A 58 0.96 -13.80 -22.35
N THR A 59 0.32 -13.93 -21.16
CA THR A 59 0.23 -15.19 -20.41
C THR A 59 -1.22 -15.56 -20.13
N GLY A 60 -1.47 -16.83 -19.78
CA GLY A 60 -2.81 -17.38 -19.57
C GLY A 60 -3.03 -18.11 -18.24
N GLY A 61 -1.98 -18.28 -17.41
CA GLY A 61 -2.06 -19.11 -16.19
C GLY A 61 -2.89 -18.52 -15.05
N GLY A 62 -2.93 -17.21 -14.95
CA GLY A 62 -3.72 -16.49 -13.93
C GLY A 62 -3.08 -16.36 -12.55
N LYS A 63 -1.81 -16.76 -12.43
CA LYS A 63 -0.99 -16.65 -11.21
C LYS A 63 0.40 -16.05 -11.50
N GLU A 64 0.47 -15.22 -12.50
CA GLU A 64 1.70 -14.53 -12.86
C GLU A 64 1.91 -13.34 -11.91
N ALA A 65 3.13 -13.24 -11.37
CA ALA A 65 3.52 -12.22 -10.40
C ALA A 65 4.56 -11.26 -10.99
N SER A 66 5.73 -11.17 -10.40
CA SER A 66 6.82 -10.31 -10.85
C SER A 66 7.37 -10.74 -12.22
N PHE A 67 7.80 -9.78 -13.01
CA PHE A 67 8.44 -10.02 -14.29
C PHE A 67 9.58 -9.04 -14.57
N CYS A 68 10.49 -9.44 -15.45
CA CYS A 68 11.51 -8.56 -16.01
C CYS A 68 11.80 -8.93 -17.49
N TYR A 69 12.35 -8.00 -18.25
CA TYR A 69 12.84 -8.28 -19.60
C TYR A 69 14.22 -8.94 -19.53
N LEU A 70 14.40 -10.07 -20.21
CA LEU A 70 15.72 -10.67 -20.46
C LEU A 70 16.43 -9.96 -21.62
N ASP A 71 15.69 -9.63 -22.65
CA ASP A 71 16.09 -8.89 -23.84
C ASP A 71 14.88 -8.14 -24.42
N GLU A 72 15.02 -7.57 -25.65
CA GLU A 72 13.95 -6.79 -26.30
C GLU A 72 12.68 -7.62 -26.57
N ASN A 73 12.82 -8.93 -26.76
CA ASN A 73 11.76 -9.81 -27.23
C ASN A 73 11.35 -10.90 -26.22
N THR A 74 12.00 -10.98 -25.07
CA THR A 74 11.78 -12.06 -24.10
C THR A 74 11.54 -11.52 -22.70
N VAL A 75 10.48 -12.00 -22.06
CA VAL A 75 10.13 -11.68 -20.66
C VAL A 75 10.33 -12.91 -19.78
N LEU A 76 10.96 -12.71 -18.63
CA LEU A 76 11.05 -13.67 -17.54
C LEU A 76 10.00 -13.30 -16.47
N PHE A 77 9.27 -14.28 -15.94
CA PHE A 77 8.25 -14.03 -14.93
C PHE A 77 8.12 -15.19 -13.93
N ALA A 78 7.73 -14.85 -12.69
CA ALA A 78 7.41 -15.83 -11.67
C ALA A 78 5.96 -16.34 -11.85
N ALA A 79 5.75 -17.66 -11.76
CA ALA A 79 4.42 -18.24 -11.77
C ALA A 79 4.38 -19.61 -11.07
N ASP A 80 3.26 -19.90 -10.38
CA ASP A 80 2.93 -21.25 -9.90
C ASP A 80 2.02 -21.93 -10.93
N ARG A 81 2.61 -22.76 -11.79
CA ARG A 81 1.91 -23.48 -12.87
C ARG A 81 1.61 -24.94 -12.54
N GLU A 82 2.24 -25.51 -11.52
CA GLU A 82 2.08 -26.93 -11.18
C GLU A 82 1.04 -27.19 -10.09
N GLY A 83 0.53 -26.14 -9.43
CA GLY A 83 -0.61 -26.24 -8.53
C GLY A 83 -0.44 -27.14 -7.31
N GLY A 84 0.74 -27.16 -6.71
CA GLY A 84 0.98 -27.89 -5.45
C GLY A 84 0.10 -27.36 -4.31
N LYS A 85 -0.37 -28.26 -3.42
CA LYS A 85 -1.21 -27.91 -2.28
C LYS A 85 -0.43 -27.24 -1.14
N GLU A 86 0.90 -27.36 -1.12
CA GLU A 86 1.77 -26.76 -0.12
C GLU A 86 2.68 -25.70 -0.75
N PRO A 87 3.03 -24.62 -0.01
CA PRO A 87 4.01 -23.66 -0.47
C PRO A 87 5.32 -24.38 -0.76
N SER A 88 5.75 -24.34 -2.01
CA SER A 88 7.06 -24.90 -2.39
C SER A 88 8.17 -24.04 -1.78
N LEU A 89 9.19 -24.67 -1.22
CA LEU A 89 10.42 -24.01 -0.83
C LEU A 89 11.14 -23.40 -2.05
N SER A 90 10.86 -23.90 -3.26
CA SER A 90 11.50 -23.48 -4.52
C SER A 90 10.69 -22.43 -5.27
N SER A 91 11.38 -21.51 -5.93
CA SER A 91 10.79 -20.55 -6.87
C SER A 91 11.04 -20.96 -8.32
N ARG A 92 10.02 -20.81 -9.16
CA ARG A 92 10.07 -21.13 -10.58
C ARG A 92 9.84 -19.90 -11.42
N PHE A 93 10.73 -19.69 -12.37
CA PHE A 93 10.64 -18.60 -13.32
C PHE A 93 10.55 -19.14 -14.74
N TYR A 94 9.60 -18.60 -15.48
CA TYR A 94 9.31 -18.98 -16.85
C TYR A 94 9.69 -17.84 -17.80
N LYS A 95 10.15 -18.16 -18.99
CA LYS A 95 10.38 -17.19 -20.07
C LYS A 95 9.31 -17.33 -21.15
N ILE A 96 8.97 -16.22 -21.79
CA ILE A 96 8.03 -16.18 -22.92
C ILE A 96 8.50 -15.13 -23.92
N ALA A 97 8.39 -15.47 -25.22
CA ALA A 97 8.66 -14.53 -26.29
C ALA A 97 7.49 -13.54 -26.45
N LEU A 98 7.80 -12.28 -26.81
CA LEU A 98 6.77 -11.25 -26.99
C LEU A 98 5.86 -11.48 -28.20
N ASP A 99 6.29 -12.21 -29.19
CA ASP A 99 5.47 -12.58 -30.36
C ASP A 99 4.49 -13.73 -30.08
N GLY A 100 4.61 -14.40 -28.93
CA GLY A 100 3.73 -15.45 -28.46
C GLY A 100 4.43 -16.80 -28.33
N GLY A 101 3.63 -17.87 -28.21
CA GLY A 101 4.10 -19.21 -27.94
C GLY A 101 3.80 -19.67 -26.51
N GLU A 102 4.32 -20.83 -26.13
CA GLU A 102 4.22 -21.35 -24.78
C GLU A 102 5.38 -20.83 -23.90
N ALA A 103 5.06 -20.57 -22.64
CA ALA A 103 6.09 -20.19 -21.68
C ALA A 103 6.89 -21.44 -21.25
N GLU A 104 8.20 -21.33 -21.30
CA GLU A 104 9.14 -22.38 -20.92
C GLU A 104 9.72 -22.14 -19.54
N LEU A 105 9.87 -23.20 -18.73
CA LEU A 105 10.58 -23.13 -17.46
C LEU A 105 12.06 -22.75 -17.72
N ALA A 106 12.47 -21.58 -17.25
CA ALA A 106 13.82 -21.06 -17.44
C ALA A 106 14.73 -21.33 -16.24
N TYR A 107 14.23 -21.06 -15.04
CA TYR A 107 14.99 -21.18 -13.79
C TYR A 107 14.16 -21.80 -12.68
N THR A 108 14.83 -22.61 -11.84
CA THR A 108 14.30 -23.11 -10.59
C THR A 108 15.32 -22.82 -9.49
N PHE A 109 14.89 -22.08 -8.47
CA PHE A 109 15.73 -21.77 -7.31
C PHE A 109 15.28 -22.61 -6.11
N PRO A 110 16.20 -23.12 -5.29
CA PRO A 110 15.87 -23.99 -4.15
C PRO A 110 15.35 -23.23 -2.93
N ILE A 111 15.17 -21.92 -3.05
CA ILE A 111 14.65 -20.99 -2.03
C ILE A 111 13.56 -20.11 -2.63
N PRO A 112 12.70 -19.46 -1.83
CA PRO A 112 11.85 -18.40 -2.28
C PRO A 112 12.69 -17.22 -2.80
N VAL A 113 12.40 -16.78 -4.04
CA VAL A 113 13.05 -15.64 -4.72
C VAL A 113 12.01 -14.57 -4.97
N SER A 114 12.31 -13.35 -4.54
CA SER A 114 11.42 -12.18 -4.65
C SER A 114 11.71 -11.34 -5.89
N GLN A 115 12.99 -11.13 -6.24
CA GLN A 115 13.38 -10.33 -7.40
C GLN A 115 14.49 -11.01 -8.19
N VAL A 116 14.49 -10.75 -9.51
CA VAL A 116 15.51 -11.25 -10.44
C VAL A 116 15.98 -10.11 -11.33
N PHE A 117 17.31 -9.95 -11.41
CA PHE A 117 17.98 -8.95 -12.23
C PHE A 117 18.88 -9.66 -13.24
N PRO A 118 18.56 -9.66 -14.54
CA PRO A 118 19.39 -10.29 -15.56
C PRO A 118 20.76 -9.61 -15.66
N LEU A 119 21.81 -10.42 -15.77
CA LEU A 119 23.18 -9.99 -15.98
C LEU A 119 23.68 -10.42 -17.38
N PRO A 120 24.77 -9.83 -17.87
CA PRO A 120 25.40 -10.29 -19.12
C PRO A 120 25.78 -11.78 -19.08
N GLY A 121 25.64 -12.48 -20.21
CA GLY A 121 26.01 -13.89 -20.30
C GLY A 121 24.97 -14.89 -19.78
N GLY A 122 23.78 -14.41 -19.35
CA GLY A 122 22.71 -15.25 -18.84
C GLY A 122 22.76 -15.50 -17.34
N ASP A 123 23.74 -14.95 -16.66
CA ASP A 123 23.80 -14.94 -15.20
C ASP A 123 22.72 -14.03 -14.62
N LEU A 124 22.42 -14.20 -13.32
CA LEU A 124 21.39 -13.40 -12.64
C LEU A 124 21.91 -12.92 -11.28
N LEU A 125 21.47 -11.74 -10.91
CA LEU A 125 21.44 -11.33 -9.50
C LEU A 125 20.02 -11.57 -9.00
N VAL A 126 19.87 -12.14 -7.80
CA VAL A 126 18.55 -12.43 -7.23
C VAL A 126 18.50 -12.07 -5.75
N THR A 127 17.33 -11.64 -5.30
CA THR A 127 17.04 -11.55 -3.87
C THR A 127 16.18 -12.74 -3.47
N GLY A 128 16.47 -13.33 -2.33
CA GLY A 128 15.76 -14.51 -1.88
C GLY A 128 15.86 -14.72 -0.38
N SER A 129 14.94 -15.52 0.15
CA SER A 129 14.78 -15.71 1.58
C SER A 129 15.91 -16.56 2.17
N THR A 130 16.44 -16.11 3.29
CA THR A 130 17.35 -16.85 4.17
C THR A 130 16.64 -17.15 5.49
N PHE A 131 16.81 -18.35 5.97
CA PHE A 131 16.16 -18.84 7.19
C PHE A 131 17.22 -19.11 8.27
N PRO A 132 17.08 -18.55 9.48
CA PRO A 132 18.01 -18.79 10.58
C PRO A 132 18.15 -20.27 10.91
N GLY A 133 19.40 -20.74 11.11
CA GLY A 133 19.72 -22.14 11.30
C GLY A 133 19.75 -23.00 10.03
N PHE A 134 19.26 -22.44 8.90
CA PHE A 134 19.22 -23.11 7.59
C PHE A 134 19.73 -22.19 6.47
N GLU A 135 20.69 -21.33 6.78
CA GLU A 135 21.17 -20.27 5.90
C GLU A 135 21.71 -20.78 4.56
N ASN A 136 22.08 -22.04 4.48
CA ASN A 136 22.65 -22.65 3.26
C ASN A 136 21.61 -23.40 2.39
N LEU A 137 20.32 -23.22 2.61
CA LEU A 137 19.27 -23.84 1.77
C LEU A 137 19.41 -23.46 0.29
N TYR A 138 19.95 -22.28 -0.01
CA TYR A 138 20.20 -21.82 -1.37
C TYR A 138 21.13 -22.72 -2.18
N THR A 139 21.93 -23.60 -1.54
CA THR A 139 22.80 -24.57 -2.21
C THR A 139 22.03 -25.70 -2.90
N GLY A 140 20.75 -25.91 -2.53
CA GLY A 140 19.94 -27.00 -3.04
C GLY A 140 20.27 -28.36 -2.42
N ASP A 141 20.99 -28.40 -1.29
CA ASP A 141 21.28 -29.64 -0.56
C ASP A 141 19.97 -30.29 -0.08
N LYS A 142 19.69 -31.49 -0.60
CA LYS A 142 18.46 -32.23 -0.31
C LYS A 142 18.35 -32.67 1.16
N LYS A 143 19.48 -32.90 1.83
CA LYS A 143 19.48 -33.27 3.26
C LYS A 143 19.09 -32.06 4.10
N LEU A 144 19.65 -30.90 3.78
CA LEU A 144 19.33 -29.64 4.44
C LEU A 144 17.87 -29.23 4.20
N ALA A 145 17.38 -29.35 2.96
CA ALA A 145 15.98 -29.08 2.65
C ALA A 145 15.03 -30.03 3.41
N LYS A 146 15.37 -31.33 3.51
CA LYS A 146 14.59 -32.28 4.31
C LYS A 146 14.62 -31.95 5.80
N ALA A 147 15.77 -31.53 6.33
CA ALA A 147 15.91 -31.12 7.73
C ALA A 147 15.07 -29.89 8.03
N TYR A 148 15.08 -28.85 7.15
CA TYR A 148 14.24 -27.67 7.28
C TYR A 148 12.74 -28.00 7.27
N LEU A 149 12.30 -28.89 6.36
CA LEU A 149 10.90 -29.30 6.30
C LEU A 149 10.48 -30.12 7.52
N ALA A 150 11.40 -30.94 8.06
CA ALA A 150 11.17 -31.69 9.30
C ALA A 150 11.08 -30.74 10.51
N ASP A 151 11.98 -29.76 10.61
CA ASP A 151 11.96 -28.73 11.65
C ASP A 151 10.67 -27.90 11.57
N LYS A 152 10.29 -27.46 10.37
CA LYS A 152 9.05 -26.74 10.17
C LYS A 152 7.82 -27.55 10.59
N LYS A 153 7.82 -28.86 10.35
CA LYS A 153 6.73 -29.75 10.73
C LYS A 153 6.74 -30.04 12.24
N GLU A 154 7.90 -30.22 12.83
CA GLU A 154 8.05 -30.42 14.30
C GLU A 154 7.56 -29.17 15.07
N ASN A 155 7.79 -28.00 14.52
CA ASN A 155 7.42 -26.73 15.13
C ASN A 155 6.08 -26.17 14.60
N GLU A 156 5.19 -27.01 14.02
CA GLU A 156 3.93 -26.50 13.42
C GLU A 156 2.88 -26.08 14.46
N ASP A 157 2.98 -26.58 15.68
CA ASP A 157 2.02 -26.36 16.76
C ASP A 157 2.40 -25.22 17.72
N TYR A 158 3.59 -24.63 17.57
CA TYR A 158 4.06 -23.54 18.44
C TYR A 158 5.02 -22.60 17.71
N GLU A 159 5.18 -21.41 18.27
CA GLU A 159 6.13 -20.40 17.78
C GLU A 159 7.08 -19.98 18.89
N VAL A 160 8.38 -19.91 18.58
CA VAL A 160 9.40 -19.37 19.48
C VAL A 160 9.76 -17.98 18.99
N VAL A 161 9.39 -16.97 19.77
CA VAL A 161 9.61 -15.57 19.43
C VAL A 161 10.80 -15.04 20.20
N THR A 162 11.82 -14.54 19.49
CA THR A 162 13.04 -13.97 20.06
C THR A 162 13.34 -12.56 19.56
N GLN A 163 12.52 -12.02 18.67
CA GLN A 163 12.72 -10.69 18.07
C GLN A 163 11.41 -9.99 17.77
N LEU A 164 11.47 -8.69 17.53
CA LEU A 164 10.37 -7.85 17.05
C LEU A 164 10.65 -7.40 15.61
N PRO A 165 9.60 -7.24 14.79
CA PRO A 165 8.25 -7.77 15.00
C PRO A 165 8.23 -9.30 14.81
N TRP A 166 7.39 -9.99 15.56
CA TRP A 166 7.27 -11.46 15.43
C TRP A 166 6.38 -11.91 14.29
N TRP A 167 5.53 -11.03 13.76
CA TRP A 167 4.67 -11.26 12.60
C TRP A 167 4.59 -10.03 11.70
N TRP A 168 4.00 -10.18 10.52
CA TRP A 168 3.77 -9.10 9.58
C TRP A 168 2.37 -9.16 9.02
N ASN A 169 1.73 -8.00 8.83
CA ASN A 169 0.46 -7.92 8.14
C ASN A 169 0.59 -8.44 6.69
N GLY A 170 -0.32 -9.33 6.30
CA GLY A 170 -0.26 -10.03 5.00
C GLY A 170 0.65 -11.26 4.97
N GLY A 171 1.33 -11.55 6.06
CA GLY A 171 2.19 -12.72 6.26
C GLY A 171 1.74 -13.57 7.43
N THR A 172 2.73 -14.10 8.14
CA THR A 172 2.57 -14.89 9.35
C THR A 172 3.72 -14.57 10.32
N TYR A 173 4.01 -15.43 11.27
CA TYR A 173 5.19 -15.30 12.11
C TYR A 173 6.47 -15.25 11.27
N THR A 174 7.36 -14.32 11.60
CA THR A 174 8.58 -14.05 10.82
C THR A 174 9.59 -15.18 10.93
N ARG A 175 9.66 -15.84 12.08
CA ARG A 175 10.66 -16.86 12.42
C ARG A 175 12.09 -16.43 12.09
N GLY A 176 12.33 -15.12 12.09
CA GLY A 176 13.62 -14.51 11.77
C GLY A 176 14.05 -14.59 10.30
N ALA A 177 13.18 -15.01 9.37
CA ALA A 177 13.51 -15.04 7.96
C ALA A 177 13.77 -13.62 7.41
N TYR A 178 14.76 -13.50 6.53
CA TYR A 178 15.16 -12.23 5.91
C TYR A 178 15.62 -12.42 4.47
N GLU A 179 15.57 -11.37 3.66
CA GLU A 179 16.07 -11.39 2.29
C GLU A 179 17.58 -11.23 2.23
N SER A 180 18.23 -12.00 1.38
CA SER A 180 19.67 -11.93 1.06
C SER A 180 19.89 -11.75 -0.42
N LEU A 181 21.07 -11.25 -0.82
CA LEU A 181 21.48 -11.08 -2.19
C LEU A 181 22.30 -12.28 -2.64
N PHE A 182 21.95 -12.83 -3.81
CA PHE A 182 22.65 -13.98 -4.40
C PHE A 182 23.03 -13.71 -5.85
N TYR A 183 24.12 -14.33 -6.27
CA TYR A 183 24.53 -14.45 -7.67
C TYR A 183 24.22 -15.84 -8.17
N TYR A 184 23.53 -15.94 -9.29
CA TYR A 184 23.26 -17.19 -9.98
C TYR A 184 24.18 -17.32 -11.19
N ASP A 185 25.05 -18.32 -11.19
CA ASP A 185 25.91 -18.71 -12.30
C ASP A 185 25.12 -19.64 -13.24
N ALA A 186 24.78 -19.16 -14.43
CA ALA A 186 23.95 -19.88 -15.40
C ALA A 186 24.63 -21.17 -15.92
N LYS A 187 25.96 -21.20 -15.99
CA LYS A 187 26.73 -22.37 -16.46
C LYS A 187 26.76 -23.47 -15.41
N LYS A 188 26.95 -23.09 -14.15
CA LYS A 188 26.99 -24.04 -13.02
C LYS A 188 25.58 -24.36 -12.51
N LYS A 189 24.58 -23.56 -12.86
CA LYS A 189 23.21 -23.62 -12.32
C LYS A 189 23.20 -23.57 -10.79
N ALA A 190 23.99 -22.69 -10.21
CA ALA A 190 24.22 -22.60 -8.78
C ALA A 190 24.11 -21.15 -8.27
N LEU A 191 23.56 -21.00 -7.07
CA LEU A 191 23.55 -19.75 -6.33
C LEU A 191 24.80 -19.62 -5.47
N THR A 192 25.29 -18.40 -5.33
CA THR A 192 26.30 -18.00 -4.36
C THR A 192 25.76 -16.81 -3.59
N ARG A 193 25.73 -16.89 -2.23
CA ARG A 193 25.33 -15.74 -1.41
C ARG A 193 26.38 -14.64 -1.50
N LEU A 194 25.94 -13.40 -1.65
CA LEU A 194 26.79 -12.23 -1.75
C LEU A 194 26.88 -11.43 -0.45
N THR A 195 25.80 -11.42 0.34
CA THR A 195 25.72 -10.69 1.61
C THR A 195 25.94 -11.59 2.82
N GLY A 196 26.40 -11.01 3.91
CA GLY A 196 26.66 -11.73 5.17
C GLY A 196 25.39 -12.34 5.78
N VAL A 197 25.58 -13.35 6.64
CA VAL A 197 24.49 -13.93 7.45
C VAL A 197 24.02 -12.89 8.47
N GLY A 198 22.70 -12.78 8.66
CA GLY A 198 22.10 -11.80 9.58
C GLY A 198 21.99 -10.38 9.00
N LEU A 199 22.29 -10.21 7.70
CA LEU A 199 22.15 -8.92 6.99
C LEU A 199 20.98 -9.01 6.01
N ALA A 200 19.89 -8.32 6.33
CA ALA A 200 18.71 -8.24 5.49
C ALA A 200 18.91 -7.20 4.37
N VAL A 201 18.62 -7.61 3.14
CA VAL A 201 18.77 -6.79 1.92
C VAL A 201 17.42 -6.22 1.51
N SER A 202 17.41 -4.96 1.09
CA SER A 202 16.27 -4.31 0.45
C SER A 202 16.74 -3.33 -0.62
N ASP A 203 15.79 -2.76 -1.38
CA ASP A 203 16.00 -1.70 -2.38
C ASP A 203 17.21 -1.95 -3.30
N VAL A 204 17.21 -3.09 -4.02
CA VAL A 204 18.32 -3.49 -4.89
C VAL A 204 18.20 -2.79 -6.23
N GLN A 205 19.26 -2.08 -6.65
CA GLN A 205 19.35 -1.41 -7.94
C GLN A 205 20.70 -1.70 -8.61
N LEU A 206 20.67 -1.96 -9.92
CA LEU A 206 21.86 -2.17 -10.73
C LEU A 206 22.21 -0.92 -11.54
N THR A 207 23.50 -0.61 -11.66
CA THR A 207 23.99 0.37 -12.63
C THR A 207 23.62 -0.03 -14.06
N GLU A 208 23.55 0.94 -14.97
CA GLU A 208 23.15 0.70 -16.36
C GLU A 208 24.07 -0.31 -17.07
N ASP A 209 25.38 -0.29 -16.77
CA ASP A 209 26.37 -1.25 -17.28
C ASP A 209 26.32 -2.62 -16.59
N ARG A 210 25.49 -2.77 -15.55
CA ARG A 210 25.28 -3.99 -14.76
C ARG A 210 26.54 -4.55 -14.10
N LYS A 211 27.53 -3.69 -13.81
CA LYS A 211 28.77 -4.09 -13.12
C LYS A 211 28.72 -3.83 -11.62
N THR A 212 27.92 -2.87 -11.18
CA THR A 212 27.79 -2.52 -9.77
C THR A 212 26.34 -2.64 -9.33
N VAL A 213 26.13 -3.24 -8.18
CA VAL A 213 24.83 -3.29 -7.51
C VAL A 213 24.86 -2.40 -6.28
N TYR A 214 23.80 -1.61 -6.09
CA TYR A 214 23.51 -0.87 -4.87
C TYR A 214 22.36 -1.55 -4.14
N TYR A 215 22.39 -1.55 -2.82
CA TYR A 215 21.36 -2.16 -1.98
C TYR A 215 21.41 -1.61 -0.57
N SER A 216 20.27 -1.63 0.10
CA SER A 216 20.17 -1.29 1.50
C SER A 216 20.38 -2.52 2.38
N LEU A 217 21.14 -2.38 3.47
CA LEU A 217 21.40 -3.45 4.44
C LEU A 217 20.89 -3.06 5.83
N LEU A 218 20.17 -3.97 6.45
CA LEU A 218 19.78 -3.91 7.85
C LEU A 218 20.36 -5.13 8.60
N ASP A 219 21.09 -4.90 9.69
CA ASP A 219 21.56 -5.97 10.57
C ASP A 219 20.38 -6.49 11.42
N VAL A 220 19.93 -7.71 11.15
CA VAL A 220 18.85 -8.40 11.85
C VAL A 220 19.36 -9.49 12.80
N SER A 221 20.68 -9.59 13.00
CA SER A 221 21.29 -10.53 13.94
C SER A 221 21.11 -10.11 15.40
N VAL A 222 20.84 -8.82 15.63
CA VAL A 222 20.58 -8.25 16.95
C VAL A 222 19.09 -7.99 17.09
N PRO A 223 18.43 -8.48 18.16
CA PRO A 223 17.04 -8.13 18.43
C PRO A 223 16.92 -6.61 18.53
N ARG A 224 16.23 -5.99 17.59
CA ARG A 224 15.93 -4.56 17.66
C ARG A 224 14.44 -4.40 17.92
N PRO A 225 14.04 -3.53 18.85
CA PRO A 225 12.77 -2.89 18.74
C PRO A 225 12.99 -1.83 17.67
N ALA A 226 12.69 -2.01 16.46
CA ALA A 226 12.66 -0.85 15.59
C ALA A 226 12.42 -1.21 14.14
N TYR A 227 11.30 -0.79 13.71
CA TYR A 227 10.95 -0.52 12.33
C TYR A 227 11.73 0.68 11.78
N PHE A 228 12.20 1.55 12.67
CA PHE A 228 12.78 2.86 12.39
C PHE A 228 14.24 2.94 12.84
N GLY A 229 15.08 2.70 11.97
CA GLY A 229 16.51 2.91 12.12
C GLY A 229 17.17 2.72 10.79
N GLY A 230 16.55 3.23 9.73
CA GLY A 230 16.95 3.19 8.34
C GLY A 230 18.03 2.17 7.95
N ALA A 231 17.90 1.53 6.85
CA ALA A 231 18.96 0.64 6.36
C ALA A 231 20.13 1.46 5.81
N ASP A 232 21.35 1.03 6.09
CA ASP A 232 22.56 1.62 5.50
C ASP A 232 22.64 1.27 4.01
N LEU A 233 23.14 2.18 3.20
CA LEU A 233 23.34 1.96 1.77
C LEU A 233 24.73 1.41 1.47
N TYR A 234 24.78 0.34 0.72
CA TYR A 234 26.00 -0.34 0.27
C TYR A 234 26.06 -0.41 -1.26
N ARG A 235 27.27 -0.58 -1.80
CA ARG A 235 27.51 -0.99 -3.18
C ARG A 235 28.46 -2.17 -3.25
N MET A 236 28.31 -2.98 -4.29
CA MET A 236 29.23 -4.09 -4.58
C MET A 236 29.58 -4.11 -6.06
N ASP A 237 30.88 -4.17 -6.35
CA ASP A 237 31.38 -4.50 -7.69
C ASP A 237 31.17 -6.00 -7.95
N LEU A 238 30.39 -6.33 -8.98
CA LEU A 238 30.00 -7.72 -9.25
C LEU A 238 31.15 -8.58 -9.81
N THR A 239 32.24 -7.98 -10.29
CA THR A 239 33.41 -8.70 -10.80
C THR A 239 34.35 -9.09 -9.67
N SER A 240 34.76 -8.11 -8.87
CA SER A 240 35.69 -8.30 -7.75
C SER A 240 35.02 -8.80 -6.47
N ARG A 241 33.69 -8.68 -6.36
CA ARG A 241 32.91 -8.93 -5.13
C ARG A 241 33.27 -8.03 -3.96
N ARG A 242 33.91 -6.90 -4.24
CA ARG A 242 34.24 -5.91 -3.21
C ARG A 242 32.98 -5.15 -2.82
N GLU A 243 32.63 -5.23 -1.55
CA GLU A 243 31.54 -4.49 -0.92
C GLU A 243 32.07 -3.22 -0.26
N GLU A 244 31.28 -2.15 -0.28
CA GLU A 244 31.65 -0.87 0.32
C GLU A 244 30.37 -0.18 0.86
N ALA A 245 30.45 0.36 2.09
CA ALA A 245 29.41 1.22 2.63
C ALA A 245 29.42 2.57 1.91
N VAL A 246 28.26 3.03 1.46
CA VAL A 246 28.09 4.25 0.67
C VAL A 246 27.50 5.38 1.49
N ALA A 247 26.48 5.09 2.28
CA ALA A 247 25.87 6.06 3.20
C ALA A 247 25.27 5.35 4.40
N LYS A 248 25.29 5.99 5.56
CA LYS A 248 24.72 5.49 6.80
C LYS A 248 23.46 6.23 7.16
N SER A 249 22.45 5.48 7.53
CA SER A 249 21.21 6.00 8.08
C SER A 249 21.39 6.38 9.56
N ARG A 250 20.74 7.47 9.97
CA ARG A 250 20.74 7.99 11.35
C ARG A 250 19.37 8.59 11.64
N THR A 251 19.05 8.80 12.89
CA THR A 251 17.76 9.39 13.32
C THR A 251 17.50 10.80 12.76
N ASP A 252 18.55 11.58 12.51
CA ASP A 252 18.50 12.91 11.89
C ASP A 252 18.75 12.88 10.37
N PHE A 253 18.93 11.70 9.81
CA PHE A 253 19.16 11.46 8.39
C PHE A 253 18.76 10.02 8.05
N GLU A 254 17.47 9.73 8.06
CA GLU A 254 16.95 8.40 7.77
C GLU A 254 16.80 8.20 6.27
N ILE A 255 17.59 7.30 5.69
CA ILE A 255 17.54 6.97 4.25
C ILE A 255 16.32 6.09 3.99
N ALA A 256 15.33 6.66 3.32
CA ALA A 256 14.12 5.92 2.93
C ALA A 256 14.34 5.11 1.65
N THR A 257 15.01 5.68 0.65
CA THR A 257 15.31 5.04 -0.64
C THR A 257 16.34 5.89 -1.41
N TYR A 258 16.71 5.43 -2.61
CA TYR A 258 17.66 6.13 -3.48
C TYR A 258 17.34 5.90 -4.96
N ALA A 259 17.99 6.66 -5.85
CA ALA A 259 17.87 6.52 -7.29
C ALA A 259 19.23 6.73 -7.96
N LEU A 260 19.61 5.80 -8.85
CA LEU A 260 20.90 5.82 -9.57
C LEU A 260 20.83 6.75 -10.77
N GLY A 261 21.47 7.92 -10.68
CA GLY A 261 21.73 8.82 -11.82
C GLY A 261 23.00 8.43 -12.58
N ARG A 262 23.26 9.13 -13.68
CA ARG A 262 24.47 8.90 -14.48
C ARG A 262 25.72 9.44 -13.79
N SER A 263 25.65 10.64 -13.21
CA SER A 263 26.79 11.34 -12.64
C SER A 263 26.80 11.31 -11.10
N PHE A 264 25.68 11.01 -10.47
CA PHE A 264 25.52 10.96 -9.02
C PHE A 264 24.35 10.06 -8.62
N LEU A 265 24.32 9.67 -7.36
CA LEU A 265 23.19 9.00 -6.74
C LEU A 265 22.35 10.03 -5.97
N LEU A 266 21.03 9.96 -6.12
CA LEU A 266 20.10 10.69 -5.26
C LEU A 266 19.68 9.82 -4.08
N LEU A 267 19.85 10.34 -2.87
CA LEU A 267 19.26 9.81 -1.65
C LEU A 267 17.97 10.57 -1.35
N LEU A 268 16.97 9.87 -0.91
CA LEU A 268 15.77 10.41 -0.29
C LEU A 268 15.86 10.11 1.20
N ALA A 269 15.98 11.17 2.01
CA ALA A 269 16.16 11.00 3.45
C ALA A 269 15.32 12.01 4.23
N ALA A 270 14.86 11.58 5.41
CA ALA A 270 14.06 12.38 6.32
C ALA A 270 14.87 12.78 7.55
N ASP A 271 14.64 14.00 8.07
CA ASP A 271 15.28 14.52 9.28
C ASP A 271 14.57 14.12 10.59
N GLY A 272 13.47 13.38 10.48
CA GLY A 272 12.68 12.92 11.63
C GLY A 272 11.92 14.02 12.39
N LYS A 273 11.87 15.25 11.89
CA LYS A 273 11.23 16.39 12.57
C LYS A 273 9.78 16.12 12.98
N TYR A 274 9.02 15.46 12.13
CA TYR A 274 7.63 15.03 12.39
C TYR A 274 7.52 13.53 12.66
N GLY A 275 8.60 12.90 13.18
CA GLY A 275 8.69 11.45 13.38
C GLY A 275 8.48 10.69 12.09
N MET A 276 7.68 9.62 12.16
CA MET A 276 7.33 8.79 10.99
C MET A 276 6.60 9.55 9.89
N ASN A 277 6.00 10.68 10.20
CA ASN A 277 5.26 11.48 9.22
C ASN A 277 6.16 12.44 8.43
N THR A 278 7.46 12.51 8.76
CA THR A 278 8.41 13.37 8.04
C THR A 278 8.53 12.95 6.58
N ASP A 279 8.34 13.89 5.67
CA ASP A 279 8.62 13.67 4.26
C ASP A 279 10.11 13.80 3.95
N CYS A 280 10.55 13.09 2.91
CA CYS A 280 11.96 13.08 2.53
C CYS A 280 12.33 14.30 1.71
N ASP A 281 13.53 14.80 1.96
CA ASP A 281 14.24 15.71 1.08
C ASP A 281 15.23 14.95 0.18
N PHE A 282 15.72 15.62 -0.85
CA PHE A 282 16.67 15.06 -1.81
C PHE A 282 18.10 15.47 -1.47
N TYR A 283 18.99 14.49 -1.45
CA TYR A 283 20.41 14.66 -1.24
C TYR A 283 21.19 14.05 -2.39
N LYS A 284 22.26 14.72 -2.80
CA LYS A 284 23.18 14.24 -3.83
C LYS A 284 24.34 13.52 -3.17
N LEU A 285 24.64 12.32 -3.63
CA LEU A 285 25.83 11.57 -3.25
C LEU A 285 26.74 11.45 -4.48
N ASP A 286 27.97 11.91 -4.33
CA ASP A 286 29.01 11.83 -5.34
C ASP A 286 29.57 10.40 -5.41
N TYR A 287 29.68 9.83 -6.61
CA TYR A 287 30.10 8.43 -6.79
C TYR A 287 31.57 8.14 -6.45
N GLU A 288 32.45 9.17 -6.56
CA GLU A 288 33.90 9.01 -6.34
C GLU A 288 34.25 9.27 -4.88
N THR A 289 33.77 10.37 -4.34
CA THR A 289 34.14 10.83 -2.97
C THR A 289 33.22 10.30 -1.90
N LEU A 290 32.05 9.76 -2.27
CA LEU A 290 30.94 9.38 -1.38
C LEU A 290 30.42 10.53 -0.49
N ALA A 291 30.72 11.76 -0.86
CA ALA A 291 30.25 12.94 -0.14
C ALA A 291 28.74 13.13 -0.39
N VAL A 292 27.99 13.30 0.70
CA VAL A 292 26.57 13.60 0.69
C VAL A 292 26.36 15.11 0.90
N SER A 293 25.54 15.72 0.05
CA SER A 293 25.17 17.13 0.15
C SER A 293 23.69 17.35 -0.13
N PRO A 294 23.03 18.35 0.51
CA PRO A 294 21.65 18.71 0.16
C PRO A 294 21.53 19.04 -1.33
N TYR A 295 20.45 18.60 -1.96
CA TYR A 295 20.19 18.83 -3.39
C TYR A 295 18.90 19.60 -3.63
N ALA A 296 17.82 19.21 -2.98
CA ALA A 296 16.55 19.95 -2.99
C ALA A 296 15.76 19.67 -1.73
N VAL A 297 15.24 20.73 -1.12
CA VAL A 297 14.21 20.64 -0.09
C VAL A 297 12.88 20.47 -0.80
N TYR A 298 12.11 19.45 -0.44
CA TYR A 298 10.86 19.15 -1.10
C TYR A 298 9.65 19.17 -0.16
N GLY A 299 9.74 18.52 0.98
CA GLY A 299 8.75 18.57 2.06
C GLY A 299 7.36 18.05 1.67
N GLU A 300 7.28 17.17 0.69
CA GLU A 300 6.04 16.56 0.21
C GLU A 300 6.22 15.04 -0.01
N SER A 301 5.13 14.31 0.04
CA SER A 301 5.14 12.86 -0.09
C SER A 301 5.60 12.37 -1.47
N ILE A 302 6.40 11.32 -1.50
CA ILE A 302 6.81 10.62 -2.72
C ILE A 302 5.95 9.36 -2.89
N GLY A 303 5.36 9.24 -4.09
CA GLY A 303 4.40 8.18 -4.40
C GLY A 303 2.96 8.67 -4.37
N SER A 304 2.00 7.75 -4.60
CA SER A 304 0.57 8.04 -4.48
C SER A 304 0.04 7.49 -3.16
N SER A 305 -0.44 8.38 -2.31
CA SER A 305 -1.21 8.08 -1.09
C SER A 305 -2.73 8.23 -1.29
N VAL A 306 -3.19 8.56 -2.51
CA VAL A 306 -4.62 8.70 -2.82
C VAL A 306 -5.35 7.36 -2.68
N GLY A 307 -6.34 7.27 -1.80
CA GLY A 307 -7.09 6.06 -1.50
C GLY A 307 -7.98 5.59 -2.67
N SER A 308 -7.99 4.28 -2.93
CA SER A 308 -8.98 3.61 -3.82
C SER A 308 -9.04 2.13 -3.47
N ASP A 309 -10.23 1.54 -3.56
CA ASP A 309 -10.49 0.13 -3.24
C ASP A 309 -10.49 -0.80 -4.47
N ILE A 310 -10.12 -0.29 -5.64
CA ILE A 310 -10.07 -1.06 -6.90
C ILE A 310 -8.65 -1.32 -7.41
N ARG A 311 -7.63 -0.99 -6.65
CA ARG A 311 -6.24 -1.31 -6.96
C ARG A 311 -5.87 -2.71 -6.49
N HIS A 312 -5.05 -3.39 -7.27
CA HIS A 312 -4.44 -4.67 -6.89
C HIS A 312 -3.03 -4.73 -7.48
N GLY A 313 -2.04 -4.54 -6.63
CA GLY A 313 -0.65 -4.38 -7.02
C GLY A 313 -0.24 -2.91 -7.12
N GLY A 314 1.03 -2.68 -7.38
CA GLY A 314 1.67 -1.38 -7.45
C GLY A 314 2.60 -1.25 -8.66
N GLY A 315 3.60 -0.42 -8.55
CA GLY A 315 4.60 -0.24 -9.58
C GLY A 315 5.59 0.86 -9.22
N ARG A 316 6.42 1.22 -10.16
CA ARG A 316 7.48 2.19 -9.95
C ARG A 316 6.90 3.59 -9.74
N ALA A 317 7.28 4.21 -8.62
CA ALA A 317 6.94 5.60 -8.32
C ALA A 317 8.05 6.60 -8.68
N MET A 318 9.29 6.11 -8.92
CA MET A 318 10.46 6.94 -9.23
C MET A 318 11.31 6.29 -10.33
N LYS A 319 11.92 7.12 -11.17
CA LYS A 319 12.89 6.67 -12.19
C LYS A 319 13.82 7.80 -12.61
N MET A 320 15.13 7.50 -12.60
CA MET A 320 16.12 8.36 -13.24
C MET A 320 16.12 8.19 -14.77
N ASP A 321 16.32 9.30 -15.49
CA ASP A 321 16.64 9.36 -16.92
C ASP A 321 17.85 10.29 -17.09
N GLY A 322 19.03 9.72 -17.19
CA GLY A 322 20.28 10.45 -17.00
C GLY A 322 20.42 10.93 -15.55
N ASP A 323 20.48 12.25 -15.35
CA ASP A 323 20.55 12.91 -14.03
C ASP A 323 19.26 13.64 -13.66
N VAL A 324 18.16 13.34 -14.37
CA VAL A 324 16.83 13.87 -14.07
C VAL A 324 16.01 12.79 -13.37
N LEU A 325 15.53 13.05 -12.15
CA LEU A 325 14.58 12.17 -11.49
C LEU A 325 13.16 12.50 -11.92
N TYR A 326 12.41 11.51 -12.41
CA TYR A 326 10.96 11.55 -12.56
C TYR A 326 10.34 10.81 -11.38
N PHE A 327 9.32 11.39 -10.75
CA PHE A 327 8.69 10.78 -9.58
C PHE A 327 7.22 11.19 -9.43
N ILE A 328 6.44 10.28 -8.86
CA ILE A 328 5.07 10.54 -8.45
C ILE A 328 5.11 11.22 -7.10
N SER A 329 4.25 12.21 -6.89
CA SER A 329 4.07 12.84 -5.59
C SER A 329 2.61 13.16 -5.37
N THR A 330 2.15 12.91 -4.14
CA THR A 330 0.84 13.33 -3.67
C THR A 330 0.91 14.78 -3.19
N ARG A 331 0.02 15.61 -3.73
CA ARG A 331 -0.19 16.99 -3.25
C ARG A 331 -1.68 17.22 -3.07
N PHE A 332 -2.05 17.67 -1.89
CA PHE A 332 -3.44 17.81 -1.45
C PHE A 332 -4.21 16.48 -1.57
N ASP A 333 -5.02 16.32 -2.59
CA ASP A 333 -5.93 15.21 -2.82
C ASP A 333 -5.64 14.42 -4.11
N SER A 334 -4.55 14.73 -4.79
CA SER A 334 -4.21 14.16 -6.09
C SER A 334 -2.74 13.78 -6.19
N ALA A 335 -2.44 12.72 -6.94
CA ALA A 335 -1.08 12.28 -7.20
C ALA A 335 -0.67 12.55 -8.65
N GLY A 336 0.31 13.45 -8.82
CA GLY A 336 0.86 13.86 -10.11
C GLY A 336 2.27 13.32 -10.36
N LEU A 337 2.75 13.48 -11.59
CA LEU A 337 4.14 13.20 -11.98
C LEU A 337 4.93 14.51 -12.01
N TYR A 338 6.08 14.48 -11.37
CA TYR A 338 7.03 15.59 -11.25
C TYR A 338 8.41 15.17 -11.76
N LYS A 339 9.27 16.15 -12.00
CA LYS A 339 10.70 15.92 -12.22
C LYS A 339 11.54 16.78 -11.29
N LEU A 340 12.68 16.25 -10.88
CA LEU A 340 13.75 16.97 -10.20
C LEU A 340 14.94 17.06 -11.15
N GLU A 341 15.34 18.28 -11.47
CA GLU A 341 16.43 18.59 -12.37
C GLU A 341 17.20 19.82 -11.85
N ASN A 342 18.52 19.74 -11.76
CA ASN A 342 19.36 20.84 -11.24
C ASN A 342 18.91 21.41 -9.90
N GLY A 343 18.44 20.55 -8.97
CA GLY A 343 17.98 20.96 -7.64
C GLY A 343 16.58 21.60 -7.61
N ALA A 344 15.87 21.65 -8.74
CA ALA A 344 14.53 22.21 -8.85
C ALA A 344 13.48 21.17 -9.21
N VAL A 345 12.37 21.16 -8.47
CA VAL A 345 11.22 20.30 -8.76
C VAL A 345 10.24 21.04 -9.67
N ALA A 346 9.81 20.39 -10.73
CA ALA A 346 8.83 20.93 -11.68
C ALA A 346 7.74 19.88 -12.03
N PRO A 347 6.49 20.31 -12.26
CA PRO A 347 5.42 19.41 -12.71
C PRO A 347 5.68 18.90 -14.13
N VAL A 348 5.35 17.62 -14.37
CA VAL A 348 5.36 16.99 -15.69
C VAL A 348 3.95 16.66 -16.14
N MET A 349 3.15 16.04 -15.26
CA MET A 349 1.75 15.70 -15.52
C MET A 349 0.98 15.80 -14.20
N VAL A 350 0.20 16.87 -14.06
CA VAL A 350 -0.61 17.14 -12.87
C VAL A 350 -2.06 17.37 -13.30
N ARG A 351 -2.96 16.58 -12.74
CA ARG A 351 -4.40 16.71 -12.90
C ARG A 351 -5.11 15.96 -11.78
N ASP A 352 -6.40 16.25 -11.59
CA ASP A 352 -7.22 15.60 -10.57
C ASP A 352 -7.23 14.09 -10.75
N GLY A 353 -7.00 13.37 -9.64
CA GLY A 353 -6.94 11.93 -9.59
C GLY A 353 -5.60 11.37 -9.13
N SER A 354 -5.20 10.21 -9.64
CA SER A 354 -3.99 9.54 -9.16
C SER A 354 -3.22 8.90 -10.30
N ILE A 355 -1.94 9.21 -10.42
CA ILE A 355 -0.97 8.38 -11.13
C ILE A 355 -0.45 7.36 -10.11
N ASP A 356 -0.64 6.06 -10.40
CA ASP A 356 -0.32 4.98 -9.47
C ASP A 356 1.06 4.37 -9.72
N CYS A 357 1.48 4.31 -10.97
CA CYS A 357 2.83 3.94 -11.39
C CYS A 357 3.10 4.43 -12.80
N PHE A 358 4.37 4.45 -13.17
CA PHE A 358 4.79 4.82 -14.51
C PHE A 358 6.06 4.12 -14.94
N ASP A 359 6.32 4.13 -16.25
CA ASP A 359 7.65 3.91 -16.79
C ASP A 359 7.97 4.92 -17.89
N ARG A 360 9.26 5.17 -18.04
CA ARG A 360 9.82 6.07 -19.03
C ARG A 360 11.00 5.42 -19.73
N ARG A 361 11.06 5.53 -21.05
CA ARG A 361 12.20 5.09 -21.84
C ARG A 361 12.45 6.09 -22.96
N SER A 362 13.61 6.75 -22.96
CA SER A 362 13.92 7.86 -23.87
C SER A 362 12.82 8.94 -23.81
N SER A 363 12.21 9.29 -24.94
CA SER A 363 11.11 10.26 -24.99
C SER A 363 9.72 9.67 -24.70
N LYS A 364 9.61 8.33 -24.59
CA LYS A 364 8.33 7.66 -24.34
C LYS A 364 8.04 7.59 -22.86
N MET A 365 6.77 7.74 -22.50
CA MET A 365 6.26 7.62 -21.14
C MET A 365 4.93 6.90 -21.15
N LEU A 366 4.71 6.05 -20.16
CA LEU A 366 3.47 5.33 -19.95
C LEU A 366 3.08 5.44 -18.47
N LEU A 367 1.87 5.92 -18.22
CA LEU A 367 1.32 6.17 -16.90
C LEU A 367 0.17 5.20 -16.67
N CYS A 368 0.10 4.58 -15.49
CA CYS A 368 -1.09 3.91 -15.00
C CYS A 368 -1.81 4.86 -14.04
N ALA A 369 -3.06 5.23 -14.35
CA ALA A 369 -3.72 6.28 -13.59
C ALA A 369 -5.23 6.04 -13.42
N LEU A 370 -5.76 6.63 -12.32
CA LEU A 370 -7.18 6.79 -12.00
C LEU A 370 -7.57 8.24 -12.29
N TRP A 371 -8.10 8.51 -13.48
CA TRP A 371 -8.53 9.84 -13.90
C TRP A 371 -10.00 9.85 -14.34
N ASP A 372 -10.65 11.01 -14.26
CA ASP A 372 -12.01 11.25 -14.75
C ASP A 372 -13.08 10.31 -14.13
N MET A 373 -12.90 9.90 -12.88
CA MET A 373 -13.77 8.93 -12.19
C MET A 373 -13.85 7.58 -12.91
N ARG A 374 -12.77 7.16 -13.58
CA ARG A 374 -12.61 5.85 -14.20
C ARG A 374 -11.78 4.93 -13.33
N ALA A 375 -11.92 3.63 -13.56
CA ALA A 375 -10.93 2.68 -13.08
C ALA A 375 -9.59 2.85 -13.85
N GLN A 376 -8.53 2.20 -13.37
CA GLN A 376 -7.19 2.34 -13.93
C GLN A 376 -7.16 2.08 -15.44
N GLU A 377 -6.48 2.96 -16.16
CA GLU A 377 -6.11 2.81 -17.57
C GLU A 377 -4.67 3.25 -17.79
N LEU A 378 -4.09 2.90 -18.93
CA LEU A 378 -2.79 3.41 -19.33
C LEU A 378 -2.96 4.68 -20.17
N TYR A 379 -2.07 5.63 -19.92
CA TYR A 379 -2.00 6.93 -20.60
C TYR A 379 -0.58 7.18 -21.09
N ASP A 380 -0.43 7.85 -22.23
CA ASP A 380 0.87 8.28 -22.71
C ASP A 380 1.37 9.56 -22.02
N GLY A 381 2.61 9.99 -22.33
CA GLY A 381 3.23 11.18 -21.74
C GLY A 381 2.53 12.52 -22.07
N THR A 382 1.53 12.52 -22.96
CA THR A 382 0.67 13.68 -23.24
C THR A 382 -0.63 13.66 -22.43
N GLY A 383 -0.88 12.60 -21.67
CA GLY A 383 -2.11 12.37 -20.92
C GLY A 383 -3.24 11.78 -21.76
N ARG A 384 -2.97 11.36 -23.01
CA ARG A 384 -3.94 10.68 -23.85
C ARG A 384 -4.08 9.22 -23.39
N ARG A 385 -5.33 8.75 -23.24
CA ARG A 385 -5.64 7.39 -22.86
C ARG A 385 -5.23 6.40 -23.98
N VAL A 386 -4.42 5.41 -23.62
CA VAL A 386 -3.90 4.37 -24.53
C VAL A 386 -4.74 3.09 -24.46
N THR A 387 -5.35 2.82 -23.30
CA THR A 387 -6.15 1.60 -23.09
C THR A 387 -7.60 1.92 -22.77
N HIS A 388 -8.47 0.93 -23.00
CA HIS A 388 -9.93 0.98 -22.76
C HIS A 388 -10.41 -0.27 -22.03
N LEU A 389 -9.57 -0.77 -21.12
CA LEU A 389 -9.75 -2.08 -20.47
C LEU A 389 -10.95 -2.13 -19.52
N ASN A 390 -11.28 -0.99 -18.92
CA ASN A 390 -12.33 -0.87 -17.92
C ASN A 390 -13.62 -0.17 -18.43
N ASP A 391 -13.68 0.28 -19.68
CA ASP A 391 -14.87 0.96 -20.20
C ASP A 391 -16.15 0.12 -20.09
N ALA A 392 -16.04 -1.21 -20.28
CA ALA A 392 -17.18 -2.13 -20.19
C ALA A 392 -17.71 -2.26 -18.76
N ALA A 393 -16.85 -2.21 -17.74
CA ALA A 393 -17.23 -2.38 -16.34
C ALA A 393 -18.14 -1.23 -15.84
N LEU A 394 -17.92 -0.02 -16.34
CA LEU A 394 -18.65 1.18 -15.93
C LEU A 394 -19.70 1.65 -16.95
N ARG A 395 -19.86 0.96 -18.08
CA ARG A 395 -20.81 1.35 -19.14
C ARG A 395 -22.25 1.33 -18.65
N GLY A 396 -22.95 2.47 -18.77
CA GLY A 396 -24.34 2.62 -18.38
C GLY A 396 -24.57 2.64 -16.87
N LYS A 397 -23.51 2.76 -16.07
CA LYS A 397 -23.56 2.93 -14.61
C LYS A 397 -23.61 4.40 -14.23
N TYR A 398 -24.30 4.71 -13.14
CA TYR A 398 -24.21 6.00 -12.48
C TYR A 398 -22.91 6.06 -11.69
N VAL A 399 -22.03 6.95 -12.07
CA VAL A 399 -20.80 7.26 -11.33
C VAL A 399 -20.95 8.69 -10.82
N ALA A 400 -21.09 8.82 -9.50
CA ALA A 400 -21.17 10.11 -8.84
C ALA A 400 -19.82 10.83 -8.94
N ARG A 401 -19.83 12.11 -9.30
CA ARG A 401 -18.63 12.96 -9.29
C ARG A 401 -18.54 13.69 -7.96
N PRO A 402 -17.38 13.71 -7.31
CA PRO A 402 -17.20 14.45 -6.08
C PRO A 402 -17.34 15.96 -6.34
N GLU A 403 -18.18 16.61 -5.57
CA GLU A 403 -18.22 18.06 -5.46
C GLU A 403 -17.28 18.47 -4.34
N VAL A 404 -16.36 19.39 -4.63
CA VAL A 404 -15.39 19.89 -3.64
C VAL A 404 -16.12 20.77 -2.63
N LEU A 405 -15.86 20.54 -1.36
CA LEU A 405 -16.35 21.33 -0.24
C LEU A 405 -15.18 21.65 0.69
N ASN A 406 -14.44 22.68 0.35
CA ASN A 406 -13.38 23.21 1.21
C ASN A 406 -13.98 24.15 2.24
N PHE A 407 -13.43 24.12 3.44
CA PHE A 407 -13.88 24.97 4.54
C PHE A 407 -12.72 25.24 5.49
N THR A 408 -12.85 26.27 6.31
CA THR A 408 -11.88 26.59 7.34
C THR A 408 -12.31 25.93 8.65
N ALA A 409 -11.46 25.05 9.19
CA ALA A 409 -11.58 24.52 10.54
C ALA A 409 -10.47 25.12 11.38
N LEU A 410 -10.81 25.51 12.63
CA LEU A 410 -9.85 26.17 13.52
C LEU A 410 -9.16 27.37 12.80
N ASP A 411 -7.92 27.21 12.38
CA ASP A 411 -7.09 28.23 11.73
C ASP A 411 -6.55 27.77 10.35
N HIS A 412 -7.05 26.65 9.81
CA HIS A 412 -6.57 26.06 8.56
C HIS A 412 -7.70 25.60 7.63
N GLU A 413 -7.37 25.41 6.37
CA GLU A 413 -8.29 24.90 5.36
C GLU A 413 -8.28 23.37 5.35
N VAL A 414 -9.47 22.76 5.37
CA VAL A 414 -9.70 21.33 5.22
C VAL A 414 -10.37 21.07 3.87
N HIS A 415 -9.82 20.10 3.13
CA HIS A 415 -10.37 19.69 1.83
C HIS A 415 -11.37 18.56 2.03
N GLY A 416 -12.58 18.77 1.54
CA GLY A 416 -13.64 17.77 1.64
C GLY A 416 -14.39 17.60 0.32
N PHE A 417 -15.17 16.52 0.27
CA PHE A 417 -15.88 16.08 -0.93
C PHE A 417 -17.27 15.57 -0.59
N VAL A 418 -18.18 15.76 -1.53
CA VAL A 418 -19.56 15.31 -1.45
C VAL A 418 -19.96 14.56 -2.72
N LEU A 419 -20.35 13.29 -2.59
CA LEU A 419 -21.01 12.53 -3.64
C LEU A 419 -22.52 12.60 -3.46
N LYS A 420 -23.24 13.10 -4.47
CA LYS A 420 -24.70 13.13 -4.46
C LYS A 420 -25.30 11.76 -4.77
N PRO A 421 -26.45 11.43 -4.15
CA PRO A 421 -27.16 10.19 -4.43
C PRO A 421 -27.66 10.11 -5.88
N MET A 422 -27.75 8.91 -6.41
CA MET A 422 -28.37 8.67 -7.72
C MET A 422 -29.83 9.16 -7.71
N GLY A 423 -30.18 9.96 -8.71
CA GLY A 423 -31.52 10.55 -8.80
C GLY A 423 -31.78 11.65 -7.80
N PHE A 424 -30.71 12.35 -7.38
CA PHE A 424 -30.82 13.53 -6.53
C PHE A 424 -31.86 14.52 -7.06
N THR A 425 -32.69 15.02 -6.15
CA THR A 425 -33.72 16.03 -6.41
C THR A 425 -33.66 17.07 -5.31
N PRO A 426 -33.49 18.37 -5.63
CA PRO A 426 -33.49 19.44 -4.64
C PRO A 426 -34.75 19.40 -3.75
N GLY A 427 -34.56 19.68 -2.45
CA GLY A 427 -35.62 19.70 -1.46
C GLY A 427 -36.07 18.35 -0.91
N LYS A 428 -35.60 17.22 -1.48
CA LYS A 428 -35.82 15.89 -0.94
C LYS A 428 -34.72 15.52 0.07
N LYS A 429 -35.09 14.90 1.18
CA LYS A 429 -34.12 14.42 2.17
C LYS A 429 -33.52 13.08 1.78
N TYR A 430 -32.21 12.92 2.03
CA TYR A 430 -31.44 11.70 1.75
C TYR A 430 -30.54 11.35 2.93
N PRO A 431 -30.39 10.06 3.27
CA PRO A 431 -29.45 9.61 4.28
C PRO A 431 -28.01 9.93 3.87
N VAL A 432 -27.14 10.05 4.87
CA VAL A 432 -25.73 10.44 4.69
C VAL A 432 -24.82 9.35 5.26
N ILE A 433 -23.77 9.01 4.55
CA ILE A 433 -22.64 8.24 5.07
C ILE A 433 -21.41 9.13 5.06
N PHE A 434 -20.78 9.29 6.22
CA PHE A 434 -19.47 9.90 6.36
C PHE A 434 -18.41 8.81 6.40
N ASP A 435 -17.47 8.84 5.47
CA ASP A 435 -16.40 7.83 5.35
C ASP A 435 -15.05 8.46 5.69
N ILE A 436 -14.35 7.91 6.69
CA ILE A 436 -13.06 8.41 7.21
C ILE A 436 -11.94 7.47 6.75
N HIS A 437 -10.95 8.02 6.02
CA HIS A 437 -9.83 7.24 5.51
C HIS A 437 -8.91 6.70 6.62
N GLY A 438 -8.09 5.71 6.26
CA GLY A 438 -7.02 5.19 7.12
C GLY A 438 -5.72 5.97 6.98
N GLY A 439 -4.69 5.52 7.64
CA GLY A 439 -3.37 6.15 7.64
C GLY A 439 -2.92 6.52 9.06
N PRO A 440 -2.98 7.80 9.50
CA PRO A 440 -3.64 8.97 8.90
C PRO A 440 -2.97 9.55 7.65
N LYS A 441 -1.67 9.32 7.44
CA LYS A 441 -0.90 9.84 6.30
C LYS A 441 -1.30 9.19 4.98
N THR A 442 -2.57 9.36 4.58
CA THR A 442 -3.15 9.08 3.26
C THR A 442 -4.13 10.19 2.90
N VAL A 443 -4.72 10.16 1.72
CA VAL A 443 -5.75 11.11 1.33
C VAL A 443 -6.89 10.43 0.59
N TYR A 444 -8.10 10.94 0.74
CA TYR A 444 -9.18 10.76 -0.22
C TYR A 444 -9.11 11.85 -1.30
N GLY A 445 -9.45 11.49 -2.53
CA GLY A 445 -9.39 12.40 -3.66
C GLY A 445 -10.42 12.09 -4.74
N PRO A 446 -10.40 12.84 -5.86
CA PRO A 446 -11.38 12.73 -6.95
C PRO A 446 -11.10 11.51 -7.84
N VAL A 447 -11.06 10.31 -7.24
CA VAL A 447 -10.86 9.01 -7.91
C VAL A 447 -12.07 8.11 -7.76
N PHE A 448 -12.20 7.12 -8.63
CA PHE A 448 -13.20 6.09 -8.48
C PHE A 448 -12.92 5.24 -7.24
N TYR A 449 -13.89 5.18 -6.33
CA TYR A 449 -13.88 4.36 -5.13
C TYR A 449 -15.18 3.53 -5.11
N HIS A 450 -15.10 2.22 -5.31
CA HIS A 450 -16.27 1.37 -5.56
C HIS A 450 -17.30 1.43 -4.43
N GLU A 451 -16.86 1.35 -3.19
CA GLU A 451 -17.71 1.37 -1.99
C GLU A 451 -18.53 2.66 -1.91
N MET A 452 -17.90 3.82 -2.08
CA MET A 452 -18.56 5.12 -2.07
C MET A 452 -19.55 5.26 -3.24
N GLN A 453 -19.17 4.77 -4.42
CA GLN A 453 -20.04 4.78 -5.61
C GLN A 453 -21.24 3.84 -5.43
N TYR A 454 -21.06 2.70 -4.75
CA TYR A 454 -22.14 1.80 -4.41
C TYR A 454 -23.17 2.48 -3.49
N TRP A 455 -22.73 3.16 -2.44
CA TRP A 455 -23.64 3.87 -1.52
C TRP A 455 -24.35 5.04 -2.20
N ALA A 456 -23.64 5.83 -3.01
CA ALA A 456 -24.25 6.90 -3.81
C ALA A 456 -25.34 6.35 -4.77
N GLY A 457 -25.06 5.19 -5.41
CA GLY A 457 -26.01 4.46 -6.24
C GLY A 457 -27.25 3.96 -5.49
N ARG A 458 -27.15 3.72 -4.18
CA ARG A 458 -28.24 3.30 -3.28
C ARG A 458 -29.04 4.46 -2.67
N GLY A 459 -28.69 5.69 -3.02
CA GLY A 459 -29.44 6.87 -2.60
C GLY A 459 -28.91 7.53 -1.32
N TYR A 460 -27.66 7.27 -0.93
CA TYR A 460 -26.97 8.00 0.12
C TYR A 460 -26.18 9.18 -0.45
N PHE A 461 -26.17 10.31 0.25
CA PHE A 461 -25.00 11.18 0.19
C PHE A 461 -23.82 10.43 0.78
N VAL A 462 -22.64 10.54 0.15
CA VAL A 462 -21.39 10.07 0.74
C VAL A 462 -20.47 11.28 0.86
N ILE A 463 -20.03 11.55 2.07
CA ILE A 463 -19.13 12.67 2.36
C ILE A 463 -17.82 12.16 2.94
N PHE A 464 -16.73 12.82 2.62
CA PHE A 464 -15.39 12.48 3.10
C PHE A 464 -14.47 13.70 3.02
N CYS A 465 -13.48 13.77 3.89
CA CYS A 465 -12.50 14.86 3.90
C CYS A 465 -11.12 14.36 4.33
N ASN A 466 -10.13 15.23 4.21
CA ASN A 466 -8.74 15.00 4.61
C ASN A 466 -8.44 15.88 5.84
N PRO A 467 -8.60 15.34 7.08
CA PRO A 467 -8.34 16.09 8.31
C PRO A 467 -6.83 16.29 8.54
N THR A 468 -6.47 17.02 9.59
CA THR A 468 -5.10 17.10 10.11
C THR A 468 -4.52 15.71 10.28
N GLY A 469 -3.30 15.52 9.81
CA GLY A 469 -2.63 14.22 9.75
C GLY A 469 -2.70 13.54 8.39
N SER A 470 -3.55 14.02 7.45
CA SER A 470 -3.58 13.54 6.07
C SER A 470 -2.32 13.94 5.30
N ASP A 471 -2.01 13.19 4.24
CA ASP A 471 -0.85 13.39 3.39
C ASP A 471 -0.99 14.60 2.43
N GLY A 472 0.10 14.93 1.72
CA GLY A 472 0.12 15.90 0.63
C GLY A 472 0.05 17.37 1.03
N ARG A 473 0.34 17.70 2.28
CA ARG A 473 0.25 19.07 2.84
C ARG A 473 1.44 19.46 3.73
N GLY A 474 2.59 18.81 3.60
CA GLY A 474 3.80 19.12 4.35
C GLY A 474 3.58 19.05 5.88
N ALA A 475 3.96 20.09 6.60
CA ALA A 475 3.87 20.14 8.06
C ALA A 475 2.46 19.95 8.64
N PHE A 476 1.41 20.04 7.84
CA PHE A 476 0.03 19.74 8.22
C PHE A 476 -0.15 18.28 8.67
N MET A 477 0.76 17.41 8.27
CA MET A 477 0.78 16.00 8.66
C MET A 477 1.18 15.75 10.12
N ASP A 478 1.66 16.75 10.86
CA ASP A 478 2.05 16.58 12.26
C ASP A 478 0.84 16.35 13.17
N ILE A 479 0.48 15.07 13.27
CA ILE A 479 -0.61 14.58 14.13
C ILE A 479 -0.08 14.00 15.46
N ARG A 480 1.24 13.94 15.65
CA ARG A 480 1.89 13.32 16.81
C ARG A 480 1.40 13.90 18.13
N GLY A 481 0.94 13.02 19.00
CA GLY A 481 0.41 13.40 20.30
C GLY A 481 -0.92 14.17 20.25
N LYS A 482 -1.62 14.19 19.09
CA LYS A 482 -2.86 14.95 18.86
C LYS A 482 -4.03 14.09 18.38
N TYR A 483 -3.85 12.77 18.30
CA TYR A 483 -4.92 11.85 17.90
C TYR A 483 -6.19 12.02 18.72
N GLY A 484 -7.33 12.17 18.05
CA GLY A 484 -8.62 12.40 18.68
C GLY A 484 -8.84 13.83 19.18
N THR A 485 -8.01 14.78 18.79
CA THR A 485 -8.16 16.21 19.15
C THR A 485 -8.42 17.06 17.90
N VAL A 486 -7.39 17.64 17.30
CA VAL A 486 -7.51 18.51 16.10
C VAL A 486 -8.13 17.79 14.90
N ASP A 487 -7.79 16.54 14.69
CA ASP A 487 -8.36 15.70 13.64
C ASP A 487 -9.86 15.42 13.87
N PHE A 488 -10.28 15.19 15.11
CA PHE A 488 -11.69 15.07 15.47
C PHE A 488 -12.43 16.39 15.23
N ASP A 489 -11.86 17.53 15.63
CA ASP A 489 -12.47 18.85 15.42
C ASP A 489 -12.64 19.15 13.94
N ASP A 490 -11.65 18.84 13.09
CA ASP A 490 -11.74 18.97 11.64
C ASP A 490 -12.91 18.15 11.06
N LEU A 491 -13.02 16.88 11.47
CA LEU A 491 -14.06 15.97 11.00
C LEU A 491 -15.46 16.44 11.42
N MET A 492 -15.62 16.94 12.65
CA MET A 492 -16.91 17.46 13.13
C MET A 492 -17.28 18.77 12.44
N ALA A 493 -16.33 19.65 12.21
CA ALA A 493 -16.53 20.88 11.46
C ALA A 493 -16.90 20.60 10.00
N PHE A 494 -16.29 19.58 9.37
CA PHE A 494 -16.68 19.14 8.02
C PHE A 494 -18.14 18.66 7.97
N CYS A 495 -18.57 17.89 8.94
CA CYS A 495 -19.96 17.45 9.04
C CYS A 495 -20.92 18.66 9.09
N ASP A 496 -20.57 19.70 9.86
CA ASP A 496 -21.39 20.92 9.96
C ASP A 496 -21.40 21.69 8.65
N ALA A 497 -20.25 21.85 8.00
CA ALA A 497 -20.15 22.51 6.70
C ALA A 497 -20.96 21.77 5.62
N ALA A 498 -20.89 20.43 5.59
CA ALA A 498 -21.64 19.61 4.65
C ALA A 498 -23.16 19.74 4.85
N LEU A 499 -23.63 19.65 6.09
CA LEU A 499 -25.06 19.81 6.43
C LEU A 499 -25.58 21.22 6.17
N ALA A 500 -24.73 22.25 6.26
CA ALA A 500 -25.08 23.62 5.93
C ALA A 500 -25.15 23.85 4.40
N ALA A 501 -24.19 23.28 3.65
CA ALA A 501 -24.10 23.43 2.20
C ALA A 501 -25.17 22.61 1.44
N TYR A 502 -25.59 21.47 2.02
CA TYR A 502 -26.56 20.56 1.39
C TYR A 502 -27.75 20.30 2.32
N PRO A 503 -28.75 21.19 2.30
CA PRO A 503 -29.95 21.06 3.16
C PRO A 503 -30.76 19.77 2.89
N GLU A 504 -30.51 19.07 1.79
CA GLU A 504 -31.10 17.76 1.46
C GLU A 504 -30.50 16.60 2.25
N MET A 505 -29.38 16.80 2.93
CA MET A 505 -28.86 15.80 3.85
C MET A 505 -29.79 15.63 5.06
N ASP A 506 -30.09 14.38 5.40
CA ASP A 506 -30.97 14.04 6.51
C ASP A 506 -30.15 13.81 7.79
N ARG A 507 -30.24 14.76 8.73
CA ARG A 507 -29.54 14.72 10.02
C ARG A 507 -29.96 13.53 10.90
N ASP A 508 -31.20 13.06 10.75
CA ASP A 508 -31.73 11.94 11.51
C ASP A 508 -31.28 10.58 10.97
N ASN A 509 -30.78 10.56 9.74
CA ASN A 509 -30.22 9.40 9.05
C ASN A 509 -28.76 9.65 8.62
N PHE A 510 -27.93 10.05 9.60
CA PHE A 510 -26.52 10.33 9.40
C PHE A 510 -25.68 9.20 10.03
N PHE A 511 -24.93 8.51 9.19
CA PHE A 511 -24.12 7.34 9.52
C PHE A 511 -22.63 7.65 9.33
N GLU A 512 -21.76 6.89 10.00
CA GLU A 512 -20.32 7.07 9.91
C GLU A 512 -19.61 5.72 9.80
N THR A 513 -18.53 5.67 9.05
CA THR A 513 -17.64 4.51 8.95
C THR A 513 -16.22 4.93 8.66
N GLY A 514 -15.27 4.13 9.13
CA GLY A 514 -13.87 4.24 8.77
C GLY A 514 -13.09 2.98 9.05
N GLY A 515 -11.91 2.86 8.45
CA GLY A 515 -11.04 1.70 8.64
C GLY A 515 -9.62 2.08 9.05
N SER A 516 -8.96 1.28 9.90
CA SER A 516 -7.62 1.55 10.41
C SER A 516 -7.63 2.82 11.28
N TYR A 517 -6.86 3.86 10.94
CA TYR A 517 -7.01 5.17 11.58
C TYR A 517 -8.47 5.67 11.52
N GLY A 518 -9.17 5.53 10.39
CA GLY A 518 -10.60 5.84 10.31
C GLY A 518 -11.44 5.01 11.29
N GLY A 519 -11.08 3.75 11.53
CA GLY A 519 -11.72 2.91 12.56
C GLY A 519 -11.37 3.34 13.98
N PHE A 520 -10.14 3.79 14.23
CA PHE A 520 -9.77 4.47 15.47
C PHE A 520 -10.69 5.69 15.68
N MET A 521 -10.82 6.51 14.65
CA MET A 521 -11.65 7.72 14.71
C MET A 521 -13.13 7.38 14.88
N THR A 522 -13.66 6.33 14.23
CA THR A 522 -15.02 5.82 14.51
C THR A 522 -15.20 5.50 15.99
N ASN A 523 -14.26 4.75 16.59
CA ASN A 523 -14.31 4.41 18.02
C ASN A 523 -14.19 5.65 18.92
N TRP A 524 -13.41 6.65 18.50
CA TRP A 524 -13.27 7.91 19.21
C TRP A 524 -14.55 8.74 19.15
N ILE A 525 -15.10 8.91 17.95
CA ILE A 525 -16.32 9.68 17.69
C ILE A 525 -17.48 9.18 18.56
N ILE A 526 -17.74 7.88 18.59
CA ILE A 526 -18.88 7.33 19.36
C ILE A 526 -18.75 7.54 20.88
N GLY A 527 -17.52 7.73 21.40
CA GLY A 527 -17.26 8.07 22.80
C GLY A 527 -17.38 9.57 23.11
N HIS A 528 -17.48 10.43 22.09
CA HIS A 528 -17.43 11.90 22.25
C HIS A 528 -18.64 12.64 21.68
N THR A 529 -19.47 12.01 20.85
CA THR A 529 -20.69 12.61 20.30
C THR A 529 -21.76 11.58 19.97
N ASP A 530 -23.04 11.97 20.13
CA ASP A 530 -24.22 11.18 19.74
C ASP A 530 -24.77 11.59 18.36
N ARG A 531 -23.96 12.28 17.53
CA ARG A 531 -24.38 12.86 16.23
C ARG A 531 -24.86 11.82 15.24
N PHE A 532 -24.23 10.63 15.22
CA PHE A 532 -24.46 9.62 14.22
C PHE A 532 -25.53 8.60 14.66
N ARG A 533 -26.40 8.25 13.74
CA ARG A 533 -27.50 7.30 13.96
C ARG A 533 -27.01 5.88 14.22
N ALA A 534 -25.99 5.45 13.51
CA ALA A 534 -25.23 4.23 13.72
C ALA A 534 -23.86 4.37 13.07
N CYS A 535 -22.86 3.63 13.58
CA CYS A 535 -21.49 3.63 13.05
C CYS A 535 -21.02 2.23 12.68
N ALA A 536 -19.98 2.15 11.81
CA ALA A 536 -19.33 0.91 11.45
C ALA A 536 -17.79 1.05 11.52
N SER A 537 -17.23 0.53 12.59
CA SER A 537 -15.79 0.55 12.88
C SER A 537 -15.09 -0.66 12.25
N GLN A 538 -14.05 -0.44 11.45
CA GLN A 538 -13.41 -1.50 10.70
C GLN A 538 -11.91 -1.55 11.01
N ARG A 539 -11.34 -2.77 11.27
CA ARG A 539 -9.89 -2.94 11.48
C ARG A 539 -9.28 -1.80 12.29
N SER A 540 -9.91 -1.51 13.40
CA SER A 540 -9.72 -0.28 14.19
C SER A 540 -8.62 -0.42 15.24
N ILE A 541 -8.25 0.71 15.85
CA ILE A 541 -7.50 0.79 17.10
C ILE A 541 -8.48 1.24 18.20
N SER A 542 -8.41 0.56 19.36
CA SER A 542 -9.25 0.89 20.53
C SER A 542 -8.43 1.25 21.76
N ASN A 543 -7.24 0.63 21.88
CA ASN A 543 -6.41 0.73 23.07
C ASN A 543 -4.93 0.75 22.67
N TRP A 544 -4.31 1.90 22.75
CA TRP A 544 -2.92 2.11 22.36
C TRP A 544 -1.93 1.26 23.18
N THR A 545 -2.26 1.00 24.46
CA THR A 545 -1.39 0.16 25.31
C THR A 545 -1.35 -1.27 24.83
N SER A 546 -2.49 -1.89 24.47
CA SER A 546 -2.48 -3.25 23.91
C SER A 546 -1.95 -3.26 22.47
N PHE A 547 -2.28 -2.23 21.67
CA PHE A 547 -1.75 -2.09 20.31
C PHE A 547 -0.22 -2.09 20.28
N TYR A 548 0.42 -1.35 21.22
CA TYR A 548 1.88 -1.37 21.43
C TYR A 548 2.44 -2.79 21.51
N GLY A 549 1.75 -3.66 22.28
CA GLY A 549 2.24 -5.00 22.59
C GLY A 549 1.94 -6.07 21.53
N VAL A 550 1.00 -5.83 20.58
CA VAL A 550 0.50 -6.89 19.69
C VAL A 550 0.56 -6.53 18.19
N SER A 551 0.69 -5.27 17.81
CA SER A 551 0.79 -4.88 16.40
C SER A 551 2.17 -5.17 15.83
N ASP A 552 2.24 -5.46 14.52
CA ASP A 552 3.48 -5.60 13.78
C ASP A 552 4.32 -4.32 13.72
N ILE A 553 3.69 -3.16 14.00
CA ILE A 553 4.33 -1.84 14.09
C ILE A 553 4.20 -1.23 15.50
N GLY A 554 3.76 -2.03 16.47
CA GLY A 554 3.26 -1.56 17.77
C GLY A 554 4.15 -0.58 18.51
N PRO A 555 5.39 -0.96 18.90
CA PRO A 555 6.24 -0.09 19.72
C PRO A 555 6.50 1.28 19.08
N ASP A 556 7.06 1.28 17.88
CA ASP A 556 7.50 2.51 17.23
C ASP A 556 6.33 3.40 16.83
N PHE A 557 5.29 2.81 16.20
CA PHE A 557 4.12 3.56 15.76
C PHE A 557 3.36 4.17 16.96
N SER A 558 3.17 3.39 18.04
CA SER A 558 2.41 3.89 19.19
C SER A 558 3.15 5.02 19.90
N GLU A 559 4.47 4.89 20.13
CA GLU A 559 5.25 5.93 20.77
C GLU A 559 5.33 7.20 19.93
N ASP A 560 5.58 7.04 18.63
CA ASP A 560 5.62 8.17 17.71
C ASP A 560 4.27 8.88 17.66
N GLN A 561 3.18 8.15 17.42
CA GLN A 561 1.86 8.75 17.19
C GLN A 561 1.22 9.29 18.48
N CYS A 562 1.44 8.66 19.64
CA CYS A 562 1.04 9.20 20.93
C CYS A 562 1.95 10.34 21.40
N GLY A 563 3.13 10.52 20.78
CA GLY A 563 4.13 11.51 21.19
C GLY A 563 4.60 11.31 22.62
N ALA A 564 4.74 10.05 23.06
CA ALA A 564 5.14 9.67 24.40
C ALA A 564 5.70 8.24 24.38
N SER A 565 6.58 7.91 25.32
CA SER A 565 6.97 6.53 25.57
C SER A 565 6.01 5.86 26.54
N LEU A 566 5.65 4.59 26.29
CA LEU A 566 4.74 3.84 27.15
C LEU A 566 5.21 3.81 28.61
N TRP A 567 6.52 3.75 28.82
CA TRP A 567 7.15 3.91 30.14
C TRP A 567 7.98 5.20 30.15
N PRO A 568 7.66 6.25 30.98
CA PRO A 568 6.72 6.22 32.10
C PRO A 568 5.30 6.75 31.77
N ASP A 569 4.96 7.11 30.53
CA ASP A 569 3.77 7.91 30.19
C ASP A 569 2.52 7.08 29.81
N ALA A 570 2.31 5.92 30.43
CA ALA A 570 1.16 5.05 30.14
C ALA A 570 -0.21 5.76 30.19
N GLU A 571 -0.36 6.78 31.03
CA GLU A 571 -1.59 7.57 31.11
C GLU A 571 -1.89 8.33 29.81
N LYS A 572 -0.87 8.81 29.09
CA LYS A 572 -1.05 9.47 27.81
C LYS A 572 -1.57 8.50 26.75
N PHE A 573 -1.05 7.26 26.73
CA PHE A 573 -1.58 6.19 25.88
C PHE A 573 -3.06 5.91 26.16
N TRP A 574 -3.44 5.85 27.45
CA TRP A 574 -4.81 5.63 27.86
C TRP A 574 -5.72 6.82 27.50
N GLN A 575 -5.23 8.06 27.60
CA GLN A 575 -5.98 9.26 27.21
C GLN A 575 -6.33 9.29 25.73
N HIS A 576 -5.43 8.83 24.85
CA HIS A 576 -5.66 8.71 23.42
C HIS A 576 -6.39 7.42 23.02
N SER A 577 -6.68 6.51 23.95
CA SER A 577 -7.38 5.25 23.68
C SER A 577 -8.89 5.44 23.67
N PRO A 578 -9.60 5.15 22.56
CA PRO A 578 -11.08 5.18 22.52
C PRO A 578 -11.73 4.35 23.61
N MET A 579 -11.10 3.25 24.00
CA MET A 579 -11.56 2.36 25.08
C MET A 579 -11.82 3.09 26.41
N LYS A 580 -11.06 4.14 26.70
CA LYS A 580 -11.25 4.99 27.90
C LYS A 580 -12.65 5.60 27.98
N TYR A 581 -13.29 5.84 26.84
CA TYR A 581 -14.56 6.57 26.73
C TYR A 581 -15.72 5.65 26.36
N ALA A 582 -15.52 4.34 26.40
CA ALA A 582 -16.53 3.36 26.01
C ALA A 582 -17.80 3.39 26.87
N ASP A 583 -17.67 3.81 28.13
CA ASP A 583 -18.80 4.00 29.08
C ASP A 583 -19.76 5.12 28.68
N LYS A 584 -19.33 6.03 27.78
CA LYS A 584 -20.15 7.15 27.29
C LYS A 584 -20.91 6.84 26.00
N VAL A 585 -20.58 5.73 25.35
CA VAL A 585 -21.14 5.39 24.05
C VAL A 585 -22.62 5.05 24.11
N LYS A 586 -23.42 5.62 23.21
CA LYS A 586 -24.84 5.31 23.00
C LYS A 586 -25.14 4.88 21.58
N THR A 587 -24.27 5.20 20.63
CA THR A 587 -24.46 4.97 19.21
C THR A 587 -24.36 3.48 18.87
N PRO A 588 -25.38 2.86 18.24
CA PRO A 588 -25.30 1.50 17.74
C PRO A 588 -24.09 1.31 16.83
N THR A 589 -23.25 0.31 17.10
CA THR A 589 -21.95 0.17 16.41
C THR A 589 -21.71 -1.23 15.90
N LEU A 590 -21.42 -1.33 14.59
CA LEU A 590 -20.94 -2.53 13.93
C LEU A 590 -19.39 -2.55 13.94
N PHE A 591 -18.79 -3.64 14.40
CA PHE A 591 -17.36 -3.90 14.29
C PHE A 591 -17.08 -4.92 13.22
N ILE A 592 -16.10 -4.64 12.36
CA ILE A 592 -15.62 -5.56 11.33
C ILE A 592 -14.12 -5.73 11.49
N HIS A 593 -13.67 -6.99 11.66
CA HIS A 593 -12.26 -7.29 11.83
C HIS A 593 -11.85 -8.58 11.13
N SER A 594 -10.60 -8.63 10.68
CA SER A 594 -9.98 -9.84 10.13
C SER A 594 -9.18 -10.54 11.23
N LEU A 595 -9.20 -11.88 11.24
CA LEU A 595 -8.51 -12.64 12.30
C LEU A 595 -6.99 -12.62 12.14
N GLU A 596 -6.51 -12.49 10.91
CA GLU A 596 -5.08 -12.41 10.57
C GLU A 596 -4.64 -10.96 10.26
N ASP A 597 -5.35 -10.00 10.84
CA ASP A 597 -4.92 -8.59 10.84
C ASP A 597 -3.85 -8.40 11.92
N TYR A 598 -2.62 -8.30 11.49
CA TYR A 598 -1.48 -8.09 12.39
C TYR A 598 -1.05 -6.62 12.46
N ARG A 599 -1.64 -5.75 11.62
CA ARG A 599 -1.45 -4.30 11.64
C ARG A 599 -2.29 -3.63 12.74
N CYS A 600 -3.60 -3.83 12.69
CA CYS A 600 -4.50 -3.52 13.78
C CYS A 600 -5.09 -4.86 14.28
N PRO A 601 -4.44 -5.51 15.24
CA PRO A 601 -4.81 -6.87 15.64
C PRO A 601 -6.26 -6.97 16.13
N VAL A 602 -6.84 -8.16 15.96
CA VAL A 602 -8.27 -8.41 16.18
C VAL A 602 -8.73 -8.13 17.61
N ASP A 603 -7.80 -8.17 18.58
CA ASP A 603 -8.07 -7.82 19.99
C ASP A 603 -8.57 -6.37 20.14
N GLN A 604 -8.18 -5.46 19.25
CA GLN A 604 -8.67 -4.09 19.24
C GLN A 604 -10.19 -4.05 18.99
N GLY A 605 -10.68 -4.87 18.07
CA GLY A 605 -12.12 -5.05 17.85
C GLY A 605 -12.81 -5.75 19.00
N TYR A 606 -12.19 -6.78 19.61
CA TYR A 606 -12.75 -7.47 20.76
C TYR A 606 -12.93 -6.56 21.96
N GLN A 607 -11.93 -5.73 22.27
CA GLN A 607 -11.95 -4.85 23.43
C GLN A 607 -13.11 -3.86 23.34
N MET A 608 -13.24 -3.12 22.23
CA MET A 608 -14.30 -2.12 22.09
C MET A 608 -15.68 -2.76 22.03
N TYR A 609 -15.86 -3.84 21.26
CA TYR A 609 -17.12 -4.58 21.22
C TYR A 609 -17.55 -5.07 22.60
N SER A 610 -16.62 -5.65 23.38
CA SER A 610 -16.92 -6.17 24.71
C SER A 610 -17.31 -5.06 25.68
N ALA A 611 -16.64 -3.91 25.59
CA ALA A 611 -16.99 -2.76 26.44
C ALA A 611 -18.40 -2.24 26.11
N LEU A 612 -18.72 -2.05 24.83
CA LEU A 612 -20.04 -1.58 24.42
C LEU A 612 -21.15 -2.56 24.85
N ALA A 613 -20.92 -3.86 24.61
CA ALA A 613 -21.87 -4.90 25.02
C ALA A 613 -22.08 -4.94 26.54
N ALA A 614 -21.02 -4.77 27.34
CA ALA A 614 -21.09 -4.70 28.81
C ALA A 614 -21.88 -3.48 29.31
N HIS A 615 -21.84 -2.38 28.55
CA HIS A 615 -22.62 -1.17 28.84
C HIS A 615 -24.04 -1.18 28.22
N GLY A 616 -24.46 -2.29 27.60
CA GLY A 616 -25.79 -2.44 27.00
C GLY A 616 -26.02 -1.65 25.72
N VAL A 617 -24.94 -1.23 25.06
CA VAL A 617 -25.01 -0.56 23.75
C VAL A 617 -25.24 -1.60 22.66
N GLU A 618 -26.20 -1.36 21.77
CA GLU A 618 -26.43 -2.22 20.61
C GLU A 618 -25.17 -2.31 19.76
N SER A 619 -24.59 -3.50 19.68
CA SER A 619 -23.36 -3.72 18.97
C SER A 619 -23.31 -5.10 18.31
N ARG A 620 -22.56 -5.19 17.20
CA ARG A 620 -22.36 -6.42 16.45
C ARG A 620 -20.91 -6.54 16.01
N LEU A 621 -20.33 -7.72 16.13
CA LEU A 621 -18.96 -8.00 15.68
C LEU A 621 -18.98 -9.04 14.57
N VAL A 622 -18.38 -8.72 13.41
CA VAL A 622 -18.22 -9.61 12.25
C VAL A 622 -16.75 -9.89 12.02
N LEU A 623 -16.38 -11.16 12.07
CA LEU A 623 -15.00 -11.63 11.96
C LEU A 623 -14.76 -12.39 10.66
N PHE A 624 -13.67 -12.07 9.98
CA PHE A 624 -13.27 -12.71 8.72
C PHE A 624 -12.02 -13.57 8.92
N ARG A 625 -12.14 -14.88 8.61
CA ARG A 625 -11.03 -15.84 8.65
C ARG A 625 -10.25 -15.81 7.33
N GLY A 626 -8.93 -15.94 7.40
CA GLY A 626 -8.05 -15.94 6.23
C GLY A 626 -8.00 -14.59 5.53
N GLU A 627 -8.20 -13.50 6.28
CA GLU A 627 -8.09 -12.12 5.84
C GLU A 627 -7.19 -11.33 6.79
N ASN A 628 -6.50 -10.35 6.23
CA ASN A 628 -5.62 -9.44 6.95
C ASN A 628 -6.17 -7.99 6.94
N HIS A 629 -5.32 -7.02 7.22
CA HIS A 629 -5.66 -5.60 7.23
C HIS A 629 -6.22 -5.08 5.90
N GLU A 630 -5.92 -5.75 4.80
CA GLU A 630 -6.30 -5.33 3.45
C GLU A 630 -7.69 -5.83 2.99
N LEU A 631 -8.51 -6.41 3.85
CA LEU A 631 -9.82 -7.01 3.53
C LEU A 631 -10.66 -6.14 2.58
N SER A 632 -10.77 -4.83 2.83
CA SER A 632 -11.61 -3.92 2.02
C SER A 632 -11.05 -3.65 0.61
N ARG A 633 -9.73 -3.79 0.41
CA ARG A 633 -9.00 -3.42 -0.81
C ARG A 633 -8.63 -4.63 -1.66
N SER A 634 -7.99 -5.64 -1.05
CA SER A 634 -7.48 -6.82 -1.74
C SER A 634 -7.92 -8.16 -1.14
N GLY A 635 -8.79 -8.15 -0.14
CA GLY A 635 -9.37 -9.35 0.44
C GLY A 635 -10.13 -10.20 -0.58
N LYS A 636 -10.36 -11.46 -0.25
CA LYS A 636 -11.08 -12.41 -1.11
C LYS A 636 -12.41 -11.81 -1.58
N PRO A 637 -12.77 -11.93 -2.87
CA PRO A 637 -13.94 -11.25 -3.43
C PRO A 637 -15.25 -11.47 -2.65
N LYS A 638 -15.55 -12.70 -2.21
CA LYS A 638 -16.75 -12.98 -1.41
C LYS A 638 -16.73 -12.32 -0.03
N HIS A 639 -15.55 -12.14 0.56
CA HIS A 639 -15.40 -11.47 1.84
C HIS A 639 -15.55 -9.95 1.70
N ARG A 640 -15.01 -9.34 0.66
CA ARG A 640 -15.27 -7.92 0.33
C ARG A 640 -16.76 -7.65 0.15
N LEU A 641 -17.46 -8.50 -0.61
CA LEU A 641 -18.91 -8.43 -0.79
C LEU A 641 -19.65 -8.54 0.54
N ARG A 642 -19.30 -9.54 1.35
CA ARG A 642 -19.95 -9.75 2.65
C ARG A 642 -19.72 -8.55 3.56
N ARG A 643 -18.50 -8.02 3.64
CA ARG A 643 -18.16 -6.85 4.44
C ARG A 643 -19.02 -5.64 4.07
N LEU A 644 -19.08 -5.29 2.77
CA LEU A 644 -19.84 -4.14 2.30
C LEU A 644 -21.35 -4.30 2.52
N ASN A 645 -21.88 -5.51 2.37
CA ASN A 645 -23.27 -5.82 2.68
C ASN A 645 -23.56 -5.71 4.19
N GLU A 646 -22.64 -6.12 5.08
CA GLU A 646 -22.82 -5.96 6.52
C GLU A 646 -22.92 -4.49 6.92
N ILE A 647 -22.02 -3.64 6.41
CA ILE A 647 -22.04 -2.18 6.69
C ILE A 647 -23.35 -1.56 6.18
N THR A 648 -23.68 -1.82 4.92
CA THR A 648 -24.87 -1.22 4.30
C THR A 648 -26.15 -1.72 4.97
N GLY A 649 -26.23 -3.02 5.27
CA GLY A 649 -27.36 -3.61 5.98
C GLY A 649 -27.51 -3.08 7.41
N TRP A 650 -26.38 -2.78 8.09
CA TRP A 650 -26.40 -2.15 9.40
C TRP A 650 -26.99 -0.74 9.34
N PHE A 651 -26.56 0.07 8.39
CA PHE A 651 -27.09 1.42 8.19
C PHE A 651 -28.57 1.39 7.76
N ASP A 652 -28.93 0.53 6.79
CA ASP A 652 -30.33 0.38 6.33
C ASP A 652 -31.26 -0.04 7.47
N ALA A 653 -30.81 -0.89 8.41
CA ALA A 653 -31.59 -1.32 9.57
C ALA A 653 -31.81 -0.22 10.62
N HIS A 654 -30.93 0.79 10.68
CA HIS A 654 -31.01 1.90 11.62
C HIS A 654 -31.64 3.17 11.02
N ARG A 655 -32.08 3.13 9.74
CA ARG A 655 -32.82 4.26 9.13
C ARG A 655 -34.16 4.49 9.80
N ARG A 656 -34.54 5.76 9.94
CA ARG A 656 -35.89 6.21 10.36
C ARG A 656 -36.78 6.55 9.18
#